data_aca273c944d1d16e4c7765f59b148f75
#
_entry.id   aca273c944d1d16e4c7765f59b148f75
#
_cell.length_a   1.000
_cell.length_b   1.000
_cell.length_c   1.000
_cell.angle_alpha   90.00
_cell.angle_beta   90.00
_cell.angle_gamma   90.00
#
_symmetry.space_group_name_H-M   'P 1'
#
loop_
_entity.id
_entity.type
_entity.pdbx_description
1 polymer ?
#
loop_
_entity_poly.entity_id
_entity_poly.type
_entity_poly.pdbx_seq_one_letter_code
_entity_poly.pdbx_strand_id
1 'polypeptide(L)'
;AANIQVLEGMEAVRKRPAMYIGDTGERGYHHLVYEVVDNSIDEALAGYCTQIDVIINPDGSLTVADNGRGIPVDMHPTQHRPAIEVVLTVLHAGGKFDGSNYKVSGGLHGVGVSCVNALSDWMKVEVKRGGKIHHIEFSRGHVTQPLTIVGECGSETGTRVTFFPDHTIFSCHAFKWEILCNRLRELAFLNKGVTIHFRDDEGEAHHEETFHYEGGLDQFVEFLNQNKKPLSPIIHFEGQKPGLTGLVQAEVSMQYTDSYSTLEQTYCNNIHTVEGGTHLSGFRRALTATINKYGADNNLIKAKDQLTGEDMREGLTVIVSVKVPQPQFEGQTKTKLGNGEVDGIVSSIVSDKLMTFFEENPAVAKTIIEKTLLAARAREAARAARDSTRRKGVMDGLSLPGKLRDCSERDPAKTELYLVEGDSAGGSAQSGRDRATQAILPLRGKVLNVEKARVDRMLANAEIRTLITAIGCGFGEEWDISKARYHKIVIMTDADVDGAHIRTLLLTFFYRKMPELIEKGYVYLAQPPLYKVERKKRTEYVLTDGELTSKLLTLGLDDFEVKGKDGTVLDAAKAKELMTLLAEIEATAKMVEERGFDPAVLVHDENAQGSGASMLKKQFSSLSAYGWGPDDWFAGALPKLLDDVRAHGKQGLSIYRFKGLGEMDADELYDTTMNPAKRHMLRVQSSDAAAADRMFSLLMGDEVEPRRKFIEENALNVRNLDF
;
A
#
# COMPACT_ATOMS: atom_id res chain seq x y z
N ALA A 1 -26.72 33.27 -13.06
CA ALA A 1 -27.44 32.82 -11.86
C ALA A 1 -28.19 31.52 -12.12
N ALA A 2 -28.83 31.33 -13.29
CA ALA A 2 -29.63 30.13 -13.60
C ALA A 2 -28.83 28.80 -13.62
N ASN A 3 -27.52 28.85 -13.71
CA ASN A 3 -26.65 27.66 -13.73
C ASN A 3 -25.98 27.33 -12.37
N ILE A 4 -26.35 28.05 -11.31
CA ILE A 4 -25.86 27.78 -9.96
C ILE A 4 -26.78 26.71 -9.35
N GLN A 5 -26.24 25.47 -9.17
CA GLN A 5 -26.92 24.42 -8.42
C GLN A 5 -26.46 24.42 -6.97
N VAL A 6 -27.40 24.44 -6.06
CA VAL A 6 -27.15 24.24 -4.62
C VAL A 6 -27.36 22.74 -4.36
N LEU A 7 -26.31 22.07 -3.89
CA LEU A 7 -26.37 20.68 -3.46
C LEU A 7 -26.37 20.68 -1.94
N GLU A 8 -27.33 19.98 -1.35
CA GLU A 8 -27.44 19.85 0.10
C GLU A 8 -27.31 18.42 0.56
N GLY A 9 -26.74 18.24 1.76
CA GLY A 9 -26.70 16.96 2.46
C GLY A 9 -26.02 15.82 1.68
N MET A 10 -26.69 14.68 1.62
CA MET A 10 -26.16 13.43 1.04
C MET A 10 -25.91 13.51 -0.46
N GLU A 11 -26.69 14.31 -1.20
CA GLU A 11 -26.48 14.50 -2.64
C GLU A 11 -25.15 15.18 -2.95
N ALA A 12 -24.69 16.12 -2.11
CA ALA A 12 -23.40 16.77 -2.25
C ALA A 12 -22.25 15.76 -2.13
N VAL A 13 -22.35 14.85 -1.18
CA VAL A 13 -21.36 13.76 -0.97
C VAL A 13 -21.30 12.84 -2.18
N ARG A 14 -22.46 12.36 -2.65
CA ARG A 14 -22.54 11.45 -3.80
C ARG A 14 -22.05 12.08 -5.10
N LYS A 15 -22.26 13.38 -5.29
CA LYS A 15 -21.83 14.10 -6.51
C LYS A 15 -20.34 14.44 -6.50
N ARG A 16 -19.75 14.60 -5.32
CA ARG A 16 -18.32 14.95 -5.14
C ARG A 16 -17.66 14.11 -4.04
N PRO A 17 -17.66 12.77 -4.17
CA PRO A 17 -17.17 11.87 -3.11
C PRO A 17 -15.70 12.14 -2.76
N ALA A 18 -14.86 12.45 -3.74
CA ALA A 18 -13.44 12.73 -3.51
C ALA A 18 -13.16 13.90 -2.55
N MET A 19 -14.10 14.84 -2.40
CA MET A 19 -13.96 15.93 -1.41
C MET A 19 -14.03 15.43 0.04
N TYR A 20 -14.68 14.29 0.28
CA TYR A 20 -14.93 13.74 1.61
C TYR A 20 -14.03 12.54 1.95
N ILE A 21 -13.73 11.70 0.97
CA ILE A 21 -12.95 10.45 1.15
C ILE A 21 -11.62 10.40 0.38
N GLY A 22 -11.24 11.51 -0.28
CA GLY A 22 -9.97 11.67 -0.99
C GLY A 22 -10.00 11.21 -2.45
N ASP A 23 -10.47 10.01 -2.75
CA ASP A 23 -10.64 9.49 -4.11
C ASP A 23 -11.79 8.46 -4.19
N THR A 24 -12.08 7.95 -5.38
CA THR A 24 -13.09 6.90 -5.62
C THR A 24 -12.46 5.59 -6.08
N GLY A 25 -11.16 5.45 -5.95
CA GLY A 25 -10.41 4.22 -6.20
C GLY A 25 -10.30 3.34 -4.97
N GLU A 26 -9.29 2.49 -4.96
CA GLU A 26 -9.01 1.54 -3.88
C GLU A 26 -8.84 2.23 -2.53
N ARG A 27 -8.12 3.34 -2.47
CA ARG A 27 -7.89 4.09 -1.23
C ARG A 27 -9.19 4.63 -0.66
N GLY A 28 -10.05 5.28 -1.47
CA GLY A 28 -11.33 5.81 -1.02
C GLY A 28 -12.31 4.71 -0.63
N TYR A 29 -12.28 3.54 -1.30
CA TYR A 29 -13.10 2.39 -0.97
C TYR A 29 -12.80 1.86 0.45
N HIS A 30 -11.52 1.69 0.78
CA HIS A 30 -11.08 1.25 2.11
C HIS A 30 -11.24 2.36 3.18
N HIS A 31 -11.22 3.63 2.78
CA HIS A 31 -11.44 4.76 3.70
C HIS A 31 -12.83 4.71 4.36
N LEU A 32 -13.84 4.16 3.68
CA LEU A 32 -15.17 3.95 4.27
C LEU A 32 -15.09 3.09 5.55
N VAL A 33 -14.25 2.05 5.53
CA VAL A 33 -14.03 1.18 6.71
C VAL A 33 -13.37 1.98 7.83
N TYR A 34 -12.36 2.78 7.50
CA TYR A 34 -11.64 3.57 8.49
C TYR A 34 -12.57 4.55 9.23
N GLU A 35 -13.49 5.22 8.52
CA GLU A 35 -14.43 6.14 9.14
C GLU A 35 -15.41 5.45 10.11
N VAL A 36 -15.75 4.17 9.88
CA VAL A 36 -16.59 3.41 10.81
C VAL A 36 -15.77 2.89 11.99
N VAL A 37 -14.60 2.30 11.74
CA VAL A 37 -13.71 1.78 12.78
C VAL A 37 -13.22 2.89 13.71
N ASP A 38 -12.88 4.07 13.17
CA ASP A 38 -12.44 5.23 13.96
C ASP A 38 -13.50 5.68 14.98
N ASN A 39 -14.80 5.46 14.71
CA ASN A 39 -15.84 5.74 15.70
C ASN A 39 -15.79 4.77 16.88
N SER A 40 -15.53 3.49 16.64
CA SER A 40 -15.34 2.48 17.68
C SER A 40 -14.04 2.74 18.48
N ILE A 41 -12.99 3.20 17.81
CA ILE A 41 -11.74 3.63 18.46
C ILE A 41 -11.95 4.89 19.32
N ASP A 42 -12.79 5.83 18.88
CA ASP A 42 -13.14 7.00 19.72
C ASP A 42 -13.88 6.59 21.00
N GLU A 43 -14.73 5.55 20.96
CA GLU A 43 -15.32 4.95 22.17
C GLU A 43 -14.25 4.29 23.04
N ALA A 44 -13.23 3.67 22.45
CA ALA A 44 -12.11 3.09 23.20
C ALA A 44 -11.25 4.18 23.85
N LEU A 45 -10.93 5.28 23.15
CA LEU A 45 -10.24 6.45 23.70
C LEU A 45 -11.02 7.09 24.87
N ALA A 46 -12.34 7.05 24.81
CA ALA A 46 -13.21 7.50 25.89
C ALA A 46 -13.32 6.49 27.06
N GLY A 47 -12.74 5.29 26.93
CA GLY A 47 -12.71 4.25 27.96
C GLY A 47 -13.94 3.35 27.99
N TYR A 48 -14.77 3.34 26.95
CA TYR A 48 -16.02 2.58 26.92
C TYR A 48 -16.02 1.36 25.99
N CYS A 49 -15.03 1.24 25.11
CA CYS A 49 -14.90 0.12 24.17
C CYS A 49 -13.60 -0.64 24.41
N THR A 50 -13.68 -1.97 24.46
CA THR A 50 -12.54 -2.88 24.63
C THR A 50 -12.43 -3.91 23.51
N GLN A 51 -13.51 -4.10 22.73
CA GLN A 51 -13.54 -5.07 21.65
C GLN A 51 -14.20 -4.48 20.41
N ILE A 52 -13.59 -4.73 19.26
CA ILE A 52 -14.08 -4.33 17.94
C ILE A 52 -13.99 -5.55 17.03
N ASP A 53 -15.09 -5.90 16.37
CA ASP A 53 -15.15 -6.96 15.38
C ASP A 53 -15.31 -6.32 13.99
N VAL A 54 -14.45 -6.67 13.05
CA VAL A 54 -14.50 -6.22 11.65
C VAL A 54 -14.66 -7.46 10.76
N ILE A 55 -15.66 -7.49 9.90
CA ILE A 55 -15.98 -8.69 9.11
C ILE A 55 -16.25 -8.28 7.67
N ILE A 56 -15.51 -8.84 6.72
CA ILE A 56 -15.88 -8.84 5.31
C ILE A 56 -16.87 -9.98 5.12
N ASN A 57 -18.10 -9.65 4.76
CA ASN A 57 -19.18 -10.66 4.66
C ASN A 57 -19.16 -11.37 3.30
N PRO A 58 -19.79 -12.56 3.20
CA PRO A 58 -19.85 -13.33 1.93
C PRO A 58 -20.46 -12.62 0.74
N ASP A 59 -21.28 -11.60 0.98
CA ASP A 59 -21.91 -10.78 -0.05
C ASP A 59 -21.09 -9.56 -0.50
N GLY A 60 -19.84 -9.42 0.03
CA GLY A 60 -18.95 -8.28 -0.21
C GLY A 60 -19.29 -7.04 0.61
N SER A 61 -20.27 -7.09 1.51
CA SER A 61 -20.51 -6.04 2.50
C SER A 61 -19.49 -6.10 3.64
N LEU A 62 -19.39 -5.04 4.44
CA LEU A 62 -18.50 -5.02 5.59
C LEU A 62 -19.26 -4.65 6.85
N THR A 63 -18.98 -5.39 7.92
CA THR A 63 -19.54 -5.18 9.25
C THR A 63 -18.44 -4.70 10.21
N VAL A 64 -18.74 -3.63 10.96
CA VAL A 64 -17.95 -3.22 12.14
C VAL A 64 -18.87 -3.25 13.33
N ALA A 65 -18.48 -3.95 14.40
CA ALA A 65 -19.24 -4.03 15.63
C ALA A 65 -18.33 -3.72 16.83
N ASP A 66 -18.82 -2.94 17.78
CA ASP A 66 -18.11 -2.60 19.01
C ASP A 66 -18.96 -2.89 20.26
N ASN A 67 -18.31 -2.95 21.42
CA ASN A 67 -18.93 -3.06 22.72
C ASN A 67 -18.96 -1.72 23.49
N GLY A 68 -18.94 -0.59 22.78
CA GLY A 68 -19.02 0.75 23.35
C GLY A 68 -20.41 1.09 23.93
N ARG A 69 -20.66 2.37 24.17
CA ARG A 69 -21.94 2.84 24.76
C ARG A 69 -23.15 2.71 23.85
N GLY A 70 -22.95 2.51 22.56
CA GLY A 70 -23.98 2.57 21.53
C GLY A 70 -24.39 4.00 21.16
N ILE A 71 -24.67 4.25 19.89
CA ILE A 71 -25.14 5.55 19.39
C ILE A 71 -26.45 5.91 20.11
N PRO A 72 -26.66 7.19 20.55
CA PRO A 72 -27.91 7.62 21.16
C PRO A 72 -29.10 7.39 20.22
N VAL A 73 -30.17 6.81 20.76
CA VAL A 73 -31.41 6.46 20.02
C VAL A 73 -32.59 7.36 20.38
N ASP A 74 -32.44 8.20 21.40
CA ASP A 74 -33.45 9.14 21.84
C ASP A 74 -33.77 10.18 20.78
N MET A 75 -34.96 10.82 20.91
CA MET A 75 -35.38 11.89 20.00
C MET A 75 -34.51 13.14 20.16
N HIS A 76 -33.92 13.60 19.04
CA HIS A 76 -33.11 14.82 19.05
C HIS A 76 -33.99 16.04 19.32
N PRO A 77 -33.65 16.91 20.29
CA PRO A 77 -34.57 17.96 20.78
C PRO A 77 -34.97 19.00 19.72
N THR A 78 -34.08 19.31 18.78
CA THR A 78 -34.34 20.34 17.74
C THR A 78 -34.70 19.75 16.38
N GLN A 79 -34.25 18.54 16.06
CA GLN A 79 -34.48 17.89 14.75
C GLN A 79 -35.77 17.06 14.74
N HIS A 80 -36.33 16.74 15.91
CA HIS A 80 -37.54 15.90 16.08
C HIS A 80 -37.48 14.57 15.33
N ARG A 81 -36.25 13.99 15.25
CA ARG A 81 -35.93 12.67 14.69
C ARG A 81 -35.03 11.91 15.69
N PRO A 82 -34.96 10.58 15.64
CA PRO A 82 -34.01 9.82 16.46
C PRO A 82 -32.58 10.33 16.27
N ALA A 83 -31.80 10.46 17.34
CA ALA A 83 -30.45 10.99 17.29
C ALA A 83 -29.55 10.16 16.35
N ILE A 84 -29.70 8.83 16.32
CA ILE A 84 -29.01 7.95 15.37
C ILE A 84 -29.29 8.33 13.91
N GLU A 85 -30.55 8.63 13.56
CA GLU A 85 -30.91 9.06 12.22
C GLU A 85 -30.22 10.38 11.86
N VAL A 86 -30.20 11.34 12.81
CA VAL A 86 -29.53 12.63 12.61
C VAL A 86 -28.02 12.44 12.36
N VAL A 87 -27.33 11.63 13.18
CA VAL A 87 -25.89 11.36 13.05
C VAL A 87 -25.57 10.69 11.71
N LEU A 88 -26.45 9.83 11.21
CA LEU A 88 -26.20 9.05 10.00
C LEU A 88 -26.65 9.74 8.70
N THR A 89 -27.50 10.80 8.79
CA THR A 89 -28.08 11.45 7.59
C THR A 89 -27.81 12.95 7.50
N VAL A 90 -27.25 13.58 8.53
CA VAL A 90 -26.98 15.02 8.53
C VAL A 90 -25.47 15.24 8.61
N LEU A 91 -24.94 16.00 7.66
CA LEU A 91 -23.53 16.42 7.69
C LEU A 91 -23.33 17.40 8.84
N HIS A 92 -22.16 17.32 9.48
CA HIS A 92 -21.81 18.15 10.63
C HIS A 92 -22.73 17.94 11.85
N ALA A 93 -23.23 16.71 12.02
CA ALA A 93 -23.98 16.29 13.21
C ALA A 93 -23.16 15.25 13.99
N GLY A 94 -23.07 15.42 15.31
CA GLY A 94 -22.36 14.45 16.17
C GLY A 94 -22.13 14.96 17.59
N GLY A 95 -21.92 14.03 18.52
CA GLY A 95 -21.67 14.35 19.93
C GLY A 95 -20.22 14.70 20.28
N LYS A 96 -19.36 14.96 19.26
CA LYS A 96 -17.92 15.20 19.44
C LYS A 96 -17.55 16.70 19.38
N PHE A 97 -18.52 17.59 19.18
CA PHE A 97 -18.27 19.03 19.02
C PHE A 97 -18.05 19.81 20.33
N ASP A 98 -18.65 19.40 21.43
CA ASP A 98 -18.65 20.19 22.67
C ASP A 98 -17.60 19.71 23.70
N GLY A 99 -16.86 18.66 23.42
CA GLY A 99 -15.83 18.11 24.32
C GLY A 99 -16.35 17.51 25.64
N SER A 100 -17.66 17.54 25.89
CA SER A 100 -18.22 17.02 27.14
C SER A 100 -18.22 15.48 27.18
N ASN A 101 -18.47 14.86 26.04
CA ASN A 101 -18.53 13.39 25.90
C ASN A 101 -17.21 12.76 25.47
N TYR A 102 -16.38 13.50 24.70
CA TYR A 102 -15.10 13.05 24.21
C TYR A 102 -14.04 14.15 24.43
N LYS A 103 -13.13 13.94 25.36
CA LYS A 103 -12.01 14.85 25.62
C LYS A 103 -11.00 14.87 24.48
N VAL A 104 -10.85 13.73 23.82
CA VAL A 104 -9.98 13.51 22.65
C VAL A 104 -10.75 12.62 21.69
N SER A 105 -10.78 12.96 20.42
CA SER A 105 -11.37 12.13 19.36
C SER A 105 -10.67 12.33 18.03
N GLY A 106 -10.69 11.32 17.16
CA GLY A 106 -10.24 11.41 15.79
C GLY A 106 -11.31 12.03 14.87
N GLY A 107 -12.58 11.77 15.15
CA GLY A 107 -13.72 12.27 14.40
C GLY A 107 -14.13 13.68 14.81
N LEU A 108 -13.71 14.71 14.05
CA LEU A 108 -13.91 16.13 14.40
C LEU A 108 -15.02 16.82 13.61
N HIS A 109 -15.30 16.36 12.40
CA HIS A 109 -16.14 17.11 11.45
C HIS A 109 -17.60 16.65 11.46
N GLY A 110 -17.94 15.54 12.13
CA GLY A 110 -19.29 14.98 12.15
C GLY A 110 -19.81 14.59 10.76
N VAL A 111 -18.91 14.13 9.88
CA VAL A 111 -19.25 13.76 8.49
C VAL A 111 -18.88 12.33 8.12
N GLY A 112 -18.02 11.66 8.89
CA GLY A 112 -17.45 10.35 8.50
C GLY A 112 -18.52 9.31 8.20
N VAL A 113 -19.27 8.87 9.21
CA VAL A 113 -20.28 7.82 9.04
C VAL A 113 -21.44 8.24 8.13
N SER A 114 -21.80 9.52 8.09
CA SER A 114 -22.80 10.02 7.15
C SER A 114 -22.32 9.99 5.71
N CYS A 115 -21.01 10.19 5.47
CA CYS A 115 -20.42 9.98 4.15
C CYS A 115 -20.42 8.49 3.76
N VAL A 116 -20.11 7.57 4.70
CA VAL A 116 -20.20 6.11 4.43
C VAL A 116 -21.63 5.75 4.03
N ASN A 117 -22.64 6.25 4.75
CA ASN A 117 -24.05 6.03 4.43
C ASN A 117 -24.40 6.56 3.03
N ALA A 118 -24.01 7.81 2.71
CA ALA A 118 -24.26 8.41 1.40
C ALA A 118 -23.62 7.64 0.23
N LEU A 119 -22.44 7.04 0.46
CA LEU A 119 -21.64 6.33 -0.56
C LEU A 119 -21.87 4.81 -0.57
N SER A 120 -22.80 4.31 0.25
CA SER A 120 -23.23 2.93 0.26
C SER A 120 -24.54 2.73 -0.50
N ASP A 121 -24.65 1.60 -1.22
CA ASP A 121 -25.92 1.22 -1.83
C ASP A 121 -26.96 0.92 -0.75
N TRP A 122 -26.52 0.24 0.31
CA TRP A 122 -27.31 0.06 1.53
C TRP A 122 -26.43 0.08 2.78
N MET A 123 -27.03 0.46 3.91
CA MET A 123 -26.43 0.43 5.23
C MET A 123 -27.47 -0.02 6.26
N LYS A 124 -27.05 -0.91 7.20
CA LYS A 124 -27.84 -1.37 8.33
C LYS A 124 -27.09 -1.05 9.62
N VAL A 125 -27.80 -0.50 10.57
CA VAL A 125 -27.22 -0.17 11.87
C VAL A 125 -28.06 -0.75 12.99
N GLU A 126 -27.40 -1.52 13.88
CA GLU A 126 -27.96 -2.04 15.09
C GLU A 126 -27.27 -1.42 16.30
N VAL A 127 -28.06 -0.99 17.28
CA VAL A 127 -27.54 -0.38 18.49
C VAL A 127 -28.11 -1.10 19.70
N LYS A 128 -27.25 -1.64 20.55
CA LYS A 128 -27.56 -2.18 21.86
C LYS A 128 -27.48 -1.06 22.89
N ARG A 129 -28.61 -0.58 23.36
CA ARG A 129 -28.67 0.51 24.33
C ARG A 129 -29.95 0.48 25.15
N GLY A 130 -29.86 0.76 26.44
CA GLY A 130 -31.03 0.77 27.35
C GLY A 130 -31.76 -0.58 27.47
N GLY A 131 -31.04 -1.70 27.36
CA GLY A 131 -31.57 -3.07 27.44
C GLY A 131 -32.25 -3.54 26.16
N LYS A 132 -32.22 -2.74 25.07
CA LYS A 132 -32.91 -3.04 23.81
C LYS A 132 -31.96 -3.00 22.64
N ILE A 133 -32.29 -3.81 21.61
CA ILE A 133 -31.61 -3.78 20.31
C ILE A 133 -32.47 -2.93 19.37
N HIS A 134 -31.90 -1.81 18.95
CA HIS A 134 -32.53 -0.89 18.00
C HIS A 134 -31.94 -1.13 16.60
N HIS A 135 -32.77 -1.09 15.57
CA HIS A 135 -32.36 -1.35 14.19
C HIS A 135 -32.92 -0.27 13.24
N ILE A 136 -32.09 0.19 12.31
CA ILE A 136 -32.42 1.18 11.28
C ILE A 136 -31.69 0.83 9.98
N GLU A 137 -32.36 1.04 8.82
CA GLU A 137 -31.73 0.78 7.51
C GLU A 137 -31.78 1.99 6.61
N PHE A 138 -30.78 2.04 5.73
CA PHE A 138 -30.60 3.14 4.77
C PHE A 138 -30.26 2.59 3.39
N SER A 139 -30.59 3.36 2.35
CA SER A 139 -30.05 3.20 1.00
C SER A 139 -29.61 4.57 0.48
N ARG A 140 -28.35 4.65 0.06
CA ARG A 140 -27.76 5.85 -0.55
C ARG A 140 -27.94 7.12 0.29
N GLY A 141 -27.85 6.98 1.62
CA GLY A 141 -28.00 8.07 2.57
C GLY A 141 -29.44 8.37 3.00
N HIS A 142 -30.44 7.66 2.48
CA HIS A 142 -31.85 7.84 2.83
C HIS A 142 -32.37 6.69 3.68
N VAL A 143 -33.21 6.99 4.67
CA VAL A 143 -33.86 5.99 5.52
C VAL A 143 -34.79 5.14 4.69
N THR A 144 -34.61 3.83 4.69
CA THR A 144 -35.48 2.83 4.04
C THR A 144 -36.34 2.11 5.06
N GLN A 145 -35.77 1.83 6.25
CA GLN A 145 -36.52 1.31 7.39
C GLN A 145 -36.30 2.22 8.59
N PRO A 146 -37.34 2.85 9.16
CA PRO A 146 -37.19 3.71 10.34
C PRO A 146 -36.73 2.90 11.57
N LEU A 147 -36.25 3.63 12.59
CA LEU A 147 -35.75 3.03 13.83
C LEU A 147 -36.84 2.17 14.50
N THR A 148 -36.52 0.90 14.70
CA THR A 148 -37.40 -0.09 15.35
C THR A 148 -36.65 -0.84 16.42
N ILE A 149 -37.38 -1.39 17.40
CA ILE A 149 -36.80 -2.30 18.39
C ILE A 149 -37.00 -3.72 17.88
N VAL A 150 -35.89 -4.46 17.74
CA VAL A 150 -35.90 -5.83 17.18
C VAL A 150 -35.60 -6.89 18.22
N GLY A 151 -35.16 -6.51 19.42
CA GLY A 151 -34.86 -7.48 20.49
C GLY A 151 -34.46 -6.81 21.80
N GLU A 152 -34.08 -7.64 22.76
CA GLU A 152 -33.54 -7.23 24.06
C GLU A 152 -32.06 -7.64 24.16
N CYS A 153 -31.23 -6.81 24.80
CA CYS A 153 -29.79 -7.04 24.97
C CYS A 153 -29.35 -7.09 26.45
N GLY A 154 -30.28 -7.02 27.39
CA GLY A 154 -29.95 -7.01 28.81
C GLY A 154 -29.06 -5.81 29.19
N SER A 155 -27.86 -6.10 29.72
CA SER A 155 -26.87 -5.10 30.11
C SER A 155 -25.83 -4.80 28.97
N GLU A 156 -25.88 -5.50 27.85
CA GLU A 156 -24.95 -5.29 26.77
C GLU A 156 -25.20 -3.95 26.09
N THR A 157 -24.09 -3.31 25.69
CA THR A 157 -24.11 -2.09 24.90
C THR A 157 -23.20 -2.24 23.69
N GLY A 158 -23.39 -1.41 22.66
CA GLY A 158 -22.53 -1.40 21.50
C GLY A 158 -23.24 -0.92 20.24
N THR A 159 -22.45 -0.76 19.17
CA THR A 159 -22.94 -0.41 17.84
C THR A 159 -22.45 -1.43 16.82
N ARG A 160 -23.32 -1.84 15.93
CA ARG A 160 -22.99 -2.66 14.75
C ARG A 160 -23.41 -1.92 13.50
N VAL A 161 -22.48 -1.66 12.62
CA VAL A 161 -22.71 -1.03 11.31
C VAL A 161 -22.33 -2.02 10.23
N THR A 162 -23.27 -2.35 9.35
CA THR A 162 -23.01 -3.15 8.14
C THR A 162 -23.36 -2.32 6.93
N PHE A 163 -22.45 -2.24 5.97
CA PHE A 163 -22.64 -1.43 4.77
C PHE A 163 -22.09 -2.11 3.52
N PHE A 164 -22.70 -1.80 2.38
CA PHE A 164 -22.27 -2.24 1.06
C PHE A 164 -21.98 -1.02 0.20
N PRO A 165 -20.73 -0.77 -0.20
CA PRO A 165 -20.37 0.40 -1.00
C PRO A 165 -21.10 0.43 -2.35
N ASP A 166 -21.48 1.62 -2.82
CA ASP A 166 -22.17 1.78 -4.11
C ASP A 166 -21.17 1.64 -5.27
N HIS A 167 -21.18 0.49 -5.93
CA HIS A 167 -20.30 0.16 -7.06
C HIS A 167 -20.47 1.08 -8.28
N THR A 168 -21.48 1.94 -8.32
CA THR A 168 -21.64 2.96 -9.38
C THR A 168 -20.75 4.18 -9.15
N ILE A 169 -20.20 4.34 -7.93
CA ILE A 169 -19.33 5.44 -7.52
C ILE A 169 -17.86 5.03 -7.54
N PHE A 170 -17.57 3.81 -7.09
CA PHE A 170 -16.21 3.33 -6.91
C PHE A 170 -15.72 2.53 -8.11
N SER A 171 -14.44 2.67 -8.43
CA SER A 171 -13.75 1.84 -9.43
C SER A 171 -13.18 0.53 -8.85
N CYS A 172 -13.13 0.40 -7.53
CA CYS A 172 -12.79 -0.81 -6.79
C CYS A 172 -14.07 -1.42 -6.23
N HIS A 173 -14.17 -2.76 -6.22
CA HIS A 173 -15.41 -3.45 -5.85
C HIS A 173 -15.20 -4.56 -4.81
N ALA A 174 -14.00 -4.66 -4.23
CA ALA A 174 -13.70 -5.63 -3.18
C ALA A 174 -12.77 -5.00 -2.13
N PHE A 175 -12.95 -5.40 -0.89
CA PHE A 175 -12.03 -5.07 0.20
C PHE A 175 -10.80 -5.98 0.11
N LYS A 176 -9.63 -5.42 0.40
CA LYS A 176 -8.37 -6.17 0.43
C LYS A 176 -7.96 -6.45 1.87
N TRP A 177 -7.80 -7.72 2.17
CA TRP A 177 -7.38 -8.21 3.48
C TRP A 177 -6.13 -7.49 4.00
N GLU A 178 -5.06 -7.42 3.19
CA GLU A 178 -3.78 -6.88 3.61
C GLU A 178 -3.87 -5.38 3.98
N ILE A 179 -4.68 -4.61 3.25
CA ILE A 179 -4.85 -3.17 3.50
C ILE A 179 -5.55 -2.96 4.85
N LEU A 180 -6.66 -3.67 5.08
CA LEU A 180 -7.41 -3.57 6.33
C LEU A 180 -6.62 -4.14 7.51
N CYS A 181 -5.98 -5.30 7.33
CA CYS A 181 -5.14 -5.96 8.32
C CYS A 181 -4.05 -5.03 8.86
N ASN A 182 -3.32 -4.33 7.98
CA ASN A 182 -2.29 -3.38 8.39
C ASN A 182 -2.87 -2.23 9.23
N ARG A 183 -3.97 -1.62 8.78
CA ARG A 183 -4.59 -0.50 9.51
C ARG A 183 -5.16 -0.93 10.86
N LEU A 184 -5.84 -2.06 10.93
CA LEU A 184 -6.41 -2.59 12.18
C LEU A 184 -5.31 -2.94 13.19
N ARG A 185 -4.21 -3.51 12.72
CA ARG A 185 -3.02 -3.79 13.54
C ARG A 185 -2.42 -2.51 14.11
N GLU A 186 -2.25 -1.45 13.30
CA GLU A 186 -1.79 -0.14 13.79
C GLU A 186 -2.69 0.41 14.90
N LEU A 187 -4.02 0.37 14.68
CA LEU A 187 -4.98 0.84 15.67
C LEU A 187 -4.91 0.06 16.98
N ALA A 188 -4.68 -1.25 16.91
CA ALA A 188 -4.51 -2.06 18.11
C ALA A 188 -3.20 -1.73 18.87
N PHE A 189 -2.11 -1.45 18.17
CA PHE A 189 -0.87 -0.96 18.80
C PHE A 189 -1.05 0.41 19.48
N LEU A 190 -1.80 1.31 18.86
CA LEU A 190 -2.05 2.66 19.37
C LEU A 190 -3.00 2.68 20.58
N ASN A 191 -3.77 1.62 20.78
CA ASN A 191 -4.79 1.53 21.83
C ASN A 191 -4.58 0.28 22.69
N LYS A 192 -3.70 0.40 23.68
CA LYS A 192 -3.37 -0.68 24.64
C LYS A 192 -4.64 -1.29 25.24
N GLY A 193 -4.74 -2.62 25.26
CA GLY A 193 -5.84 -3.35 25.85
C GLY A 193 -7.11 -3.43 24.99
N VAL A 194 -7.15 -2.78 23.81
CA VAL A 194 -8.24 -3.00 22.84
C VAL A 194 -7.96 -4.26 22.04
N THR A 195 -8.99 -5.10 21.89
CA THR A 195 -8.93 -6.28 21.03
C THR A 195 -9.69 -6.00 19.75
N ILE A 196 -9.05 -6.20 18.59
CA ILE A 196 -9.69 -6.08 17.28
C ILE A 196 -9.67 -7.48 16.64
N HIS A 197 -10.86 -8.05 16.40
CA HIS A 197 -11.02 -9.27 15.63
C HIS A 197 -11.32 -8.90 14.18
N PHE A 198 -10.52 -9.40 13.26
CA PHE A 198 -10.74 -9.19 11.84
C PHE A 198 -10.95 -10.52 11.14
N ARG A 199 -12.05 -10.65 10.40
CA ARG A 199 -12.43 -11.84 9.69
C ARG A 199 -12.86 -11.52 8.27
N ASP A 200 -12.45 -12.36 7.34
CA ASP A 200 -12.88 -12.34 5.95
C ASP A 200 -13.66 -13.63 5.66
N ASP A 201 -14.96 -13.46 5.50
CA ASP A 201 -15.89 -14.54 5.18
C ASP A 201 -16.23 -14.54 3.66
N GLU A 202 -15.60 -13.63 2.86
CA GLU A 202 -15.76 -13.60 1.41
C GLU A 202 -14.96 -14.74 0.76
N GLY A 203 -15.65 -15.63 0.09
CA GLY A 203 -15.03 -16.79 -0.54
C GLY A 203 -14.84 -18.00 0.38
N GLU A 204 -14.06 -19.00 -0.08
CA GLU A 204 -13.87 -20.27 0.66
C GLU A 204 -12.70 -20.26 1.64
N ALA A 205 -11.77 -19.34 1.50
CA ALA A 205 -10.63 -19.18 2.41
C ALA A 205 -11.01 -18.19 3.50
N HIS A 206 -11.52 -18.70 4.62
CA HIS A 206 -11.74 -17.88 5.80
C HIS A 206 -10.40 -17.42 6.37
N HIS A 207 -10.17 -16.12 6.35
CA HIS A 207 -9.05 -15.50 7.03
C HIS A 207 -9.54 -14.89 8.33
N GLU A 208 -8.84 -15.16 9.43
CA GLU A 208 -9.14 -14.58 10.73
C GLU A 208 -7.83 -14.17 11.41
N GLU A 209 -7.79 -12.96 11.95
CA GLU A 209 -6.67 -12.47 12.74
C GLU A 209 -7.19 -11.62 13.91
N THR A 210 -6.57 -11.80 15.07
CA THR A 210 -6.88 -11.04 16.27
C THR A 210 -5.71 -10.18 16.67
N PHE A 211 -5.94 -8.88 16.77
CA PHE A 211 -4.94 -7.89 17.19
C PHE A 211 -5.20 -7.48 18.63
N HIS A 212 -4.22 -7.75 19.50
CA HIS A 212 -4.25 -7.35 20.90
C HIS A 212 -2.82 -7.14 21.40
N TYR A 213 -2.48 -5.93 21.81
CA TYR A 213 -1.11 -5.55 22.15
C TYR A 213 -1.06 -4.79 23.49
N GLU A 214 -0.60 -5.45 24.54
CA GLU A 214 -0.43 -4.88 25.87
C GLU A 214 0.76 -3.91 25.93
N GLY A 215 1.81 -4.13 25.15
CA GLY A 215 3.00 -3.28 25.09
C GLY A 215 2.83 -2.01 24.27
N GLY A 216 1.72 -1.86 23.51
CA GLY A 216 1.41 -0.64 22.77
C GLY A 216 2.47 -0.21 21.77
N LEU A 217 2.95 1.05 21.87
CA LEU A 217 3.93 1.59 20.93
C LEU A 217 5.27 0.86 20.95
N ASP A 218 5.68 0.26 22.06
CA ASP A 218 6.93 -0.50 22.11
C ASP A 218 6.86 -1.75 21.26
N GLN A 219 5.77 -2.51 21.38
CA GLN A 219 5.53 -3.65 20.50
C GLN A 219 5.37 -3.24 19.04
N PHE A 220 4.88 -2.02 18.79
CA PHE A 220 4.81 -1.50 17.44
C PHE A 220 6.20 -1.22 16.87
N VAL A 221 7.10 -0.63 17.64
CA VAL A 221 8.50 -0.44 17.23
C VAL A 221 9.21 -1.78 17.02
N GLU A 222 8.99 -2.77 17.90
CA GLU A 222 9.51 -4.14 17.72
C GLU A 222 9.02 -4.76 16.41
N PHE A 223 7.73 -4.65 16.12
CA PHE A 223 7.12 -5.13 14.90
C PHE A 223 7.71 -4.47 13.64
N LEU A 224 7.96 -3.15 13.68
CA LEU A 224 8.58 -2.42 12.56
C LEU A 224 10.06 -2.80 12.35
N ASN A 225 10.74 -3.20 13.42
CA ASN A 225 12.16 -3.53 13.41
C ASN A 225 12.47 -5.03 13.37
N GLN A 226 11.46 -5.90 13.24
CA GLN A 226 11.64 -7.37 13.26
C GLN A 226 12.68 -7.91 12.25
N ASN A 227 12.94 -7.15 11.16
CA ASN A 227 13.89 -7.51 10.10
C ASN A 227 15.16 -6.65 10.12
N LYS A 228 15.42 -5.93 11.22
CA LYS A 228 16.57 -5.03 11.41
C LYS A 228 17.31 -5.39 12.69
N LYS A 229 18.62 -5.18 12.71
CA LYS A 229 19.43 -5.42 13.90
C LYS A 229 19.39 -4.21 14.82
N PRO A 230 18.89 -4.32 16.07
CA PRO A 230 18.83 -3.21 17.00
C PRO A 230 20.25 -2.82 17.49
N LEU A 231 20.51 -1.53 17.58
CA LEU A 231 21.71 -0.92 18.18
C LEU A 231 21.43 -0.34 19.57
N SER A 232 20.16 -0.10 19.89
CA SER A 232 19.72 0.36 21.20
C SER A 232 18.55 -0.48 21.71
N PRO A 233 18.27 -0.47 23.02
CA PRO A 233 16.96 -0.89 23.51
C PRO A 233 15.89 0.05 22.95
N ILE A 234 14.61 -0.31 23.10
CA ILE A 234 13.52 0.60 22.86
C ILE A 234 13.56 1.72 23.90
N ILE A 235 13.43 2.94 23.44
CA ILE A 235 13.39 4.15 24.26
C ILE A 235 11.96 4.64 24.23
N HIS A 236 11.27 4.48 25.36
CA HIS A 236 9.88 4.87 25.52
C HIS A 236 9.73 5.96 26.57
N PHE A 237 8.93 6.95 26.27
CA PHE A 237 8.50 7.94 27.25
C PHE A 237 7.18 8.60 26.86
N GLU A 238 6.47 9.04 27.88
CA GLU A 238 5.25 9.80 27.74
C GLU A 238 5.29 11.06 28.59
N GLY A 239 4.48 12.03 28.22
CA GLY A 239 4.35 13.28 28.97
C GLY A 239 3.12 14.06 28.55
N GLN A 240 2.74 15.04 29.37
CA GLN A 240 1.62 15.91 29.11
C GLN A 240 1.92 17.34 29.52
N LYS A 241 1.46 18.31 28.73
CA LYS A 241 1.60 19.74 29.06
C LYS A 241 0.33 20.49 28.65
N PRO A 242 0.01 21.61 29.34
CA PRO A 242 -1.12 22.45 28.94
C PRO A 242 -0.89 23.05 27.54
N GLY A 243 -1.87 22.93 26.67
CA GLY A 243 -1.98 23.62 25.40
C GLY A 243 -3.08 24.68 25.44
N LEU A 244 -3.34 25.33 24.32
CA LEU A 244 -4.34 26.41 24.21
C LEU A 244 -5.77 25.92 24.44
N THR A 245 -6.10 24.71 24.03
CA THR A 245 -7.45 24.15 24.08
C THR A 245 -7.64 23.06 25.12
N GLY A 246 -6.61 22.81 25.94
CA GLY A 246 -6.61 21.80 27.00
C GLY A 246 -5.28 21.06 27.08
N LEU A 247 -5.28 19.92 27.75
CA LEU A 247 -4.07 19.14 28.01
C LEU A 247 -3.65 18.36 26.74
N VAL A 248 -2.46 18.61 26.24
CA VAL A 248 -1.84 17.86 25.16
C VAL A 248 -0.97 16.77 25.76
N GLN A 249 -1.17 15.53 25.32
CA GLN A 249 -0.36 14.37 25.69
C GLN A 249 0.52 13.96 24.50
N ALA A 250 1.74 13.54 24.78
CA ALA A 250 2.64 12.98 23.78
C ALA A 250 3.26 11.69 24.31
N GLU A 251 3.22 10.65 23.50
CA GLU A 251 3.84 9.36 23.74
C GLU A 251 4.79 9.07 22.58
N VAL A 252 6.02 8.71 22.89
CA VAL A 252 7.07 8.44 21.91
C VAL A 252 7.73 7.11 22.24
N SER A 253 7.82 6.25 21.26
CA SER A 253 8.61 5.02 21.30
C SER A 253 9.57 5.01 20.12
N MET A 254 10.86 4.75 20.37
CA MET A 254 11.88 4.78 19.33
C MET A 254 13.01 3.80 19.58
N GLN A 255 13.67 3.38 18.48
CA GLN A 255 14.82 2.48 18.53
C GLN A 255 15.79 2.80 17.40
N TYR A 256 17.09 2.76 17.69
CA TYR A 256 18.12 2.81 16.66
C TYR A 256 18.49 1.41 16.20
N THR A 257 18.65 1.25 14.89
CA THR A 257 19.05 0.02 14.23
C THR A 257 20.31 0.25 13.39
N ASP A 258 20.90 -0.81 12.88
CA ASP A 258 22.05 -0.72 11.97
C ASP A 258 21.69 -0.25 10.56
N SER A 259 20.40 -0.12 10.25
CA SER A 259 19.88 0.39 8.96
C SER A 259 20.41 1.81 8.65
N TYR A 260 20.39 2.14 7.37
CA TYR A 260 20.68 3.49 6.85
C TYR A 260 19.43 4.30 6.52
N SER A 261 18.24 3.71 6.72
CA SER A 261 16.96 4.35 6.52
C SER A 261 16.39 4.89 7.83
N THR A 262 15.57 5.93 7.73
CA THR A 262 14.77 6.47 8.84
C THR A 262 13.32 6.06 8.61
N LEU A 263 12.65 5.61 9.67
CA LEU A 263 11.21 5.34 9.66
C LEU A 263 10.55 6.17 10.77
N GLU A 264 9.76 7.15 10.38
CA GLU A 264 9.01 8.03 11.28
C GLU A 264 7.52 7.83 11.05
N GLN A 265 6.83 7.30 12.07
CA GLN A 265 5.38 7.12 12.07
C GLN A 265 4.75 8.12 13.04
N THR A 266 3.78 8.89 12.58
CA THR A 266 3.22 9.98 13.37
C THR A 266 1.71 9.92 13.42
N TYR A 267 1.17 10.08 14.62
CA TYR A 267 -0.26 9.96 14.88
C TYR A 267 -0.77 11.12 15.72
N CYS A 268 -1.97 11.59 15.40
CA CYS A 268 -2.72 12.54 16.22
C CYS A 268 -4.12 11.99 16.45
N ASN A 269 -4.47 11.71 17.72
CA ASN A 269 -5.75 11.09 18.09
C ASN A 269 -6.01 9.79 17.28
N ASN A 270 -4.99 8.92 17.17
CA ASN A 270 -4.95 7.67 16.41
C ASN A 270 -5.08 7.82 14.88
N ILE A 271 -5.15 9.05 14.36
CA ILE A 271 -5.11 9.31 12.92
C ILE A 271 -3.66 9.35 12.46
N HIS A 272 -3.35 8.56 11.45
CA HIS A 272 -2.03 8.57 10.83
C HIS A 272 -1.80 9.84 10.02
N THR A 273 -0.88 10.70 10.48
CA THR A 273 -0.50 11.92 9.80
C THR A 273 0.67 11.66 8.86
N VAL A 274 0.38 11.10 7.69
CA VAL A 274 1.40 10.63 6.73
C VAL A 274 2.37 11.73 6.26
N GLU A 275 1.93 12.98 6.27
CA GLU A 275 2.75 14.16 5.96
C GLU A 275 3.36 14.80 7.21
N GLY A 276 3.22 14.14 8.37
CA GLY A 276 3.73 14.64 9.65
C GLY A 276 2.94 15.83 10.19
N GLY A 277 3.65 16.90 10.53
CA GLY A 277 3.08 18.12 11.09
C GLY A 277 3.88 18.63 12.28
N THR A 278 3.27 19.48 13.11
CA THR A 278 3.92 20.17 14.21
C THR A 278 4.50 19.24 15.28
N HIS A 279 3.86 18.10 15.56
CA HIS A 279 4.37 17.09 16.50
C HIS A 279 5.68 16.44 16.00
N LEU A 280 5.77 16.13 14.69
CA LEU A 280 7.01 15.61 14.11
C LEU A 280 8.12 16.66 14.09
N SER A 281 7.78 17.91 13.73
CA SER A 281 8.74 19.02 13.76
C SER A 281 9.31 19.24 15.17
N GLY A 282 8.44 19.19 16.17
CA GLY A 282 8.83 19.31 17.59
C GLY A 282 9.73 18.16 18.03
N PHE A 283 9.42 16.92 17.65
CA PHE A 283 10.26 15.76 17.92
C PHE A 283 11.65 15.89 17.27
N ARG A 284 11.70 16.18 15.95
CA ARG A 284 12.98 16.31 15.21
C ARG A 284 13.88 17.39 15.78
N ARG A 285 13.29 18.53 16.15
CA ARG A 285 14.03 19.63 16.80
C ARG A 285 14.59 19.22 18.16
N ALA A 286 13.78 18.58 19.00
CA ALA A 286 14.17 18.11 20.31
C ALA A 286 15.28 17.06 20.25
N LEU A 287 15.12 16.05 19.38
CA LEU A 287 16.12 15.01 19.15
C LEU A 287 17.46 15.63 18.80
N THR A 288 17.47 16.54 17.82
CA THR A 288 18.68 17.22 17.36
C THR A 288 19.33 18.04 18.47
N ALA A 289 18.55 18.82 19.21
CA ALA A 289 19.08 19.64 20.33
C ALA A 289 19.63 18.78 21.46
N THR A 290 18.94 17.71 21.84
CA THR A 290 19.32 16.84 22.95
C THR A 290 20.60 16.06 22.64
N ILE A 291 20.72 15.46 21.46
CA ILE A 291 21.92 14.72 21.04
C ILE A 291 23.13 15.65 20.98
N ASN A 292 23.01 16.85 20.40
CA ASN A 292 24.09 17.81 20.35
C ASN A 292 24.52 18.27 21.76
N LYS A 293 23.55 18.60 22.60
CA LYS A 293 23.83 19.06 23.96
C LYS A 293 24.54 17.98 24.79
N TYR A 294 23.94 16.78 24.87
CA TYR A 294 24.52 15.66 25.62
C TYR A 294 25.90 15.28 25.09
N GLY A 295 26.07 15.25 23.77
CA GLY A 295 27.34 14.91 23.12
C GLY A 295 28.42 15.93 23.37
N ALA A 296 28.09 17.23 23.41
CA ALA A 296 29.03 18.31 23.77
C ALA A 296 29.39 18.27 25.23
N ASP A 297 28.41 18.17 26.14
CA ASP A 297 28.61 18.16 27.60
C ASP A 297 29.48 16.97 28.04
N ASN A 298 29.39 15.83 27.34
CA ASN A 298 30.16 14.62 27.61
C ASN A 298 31.42 14.45 26.72
N ASN A 299 31.81 15.46 25.94
CA ASN A 299 32.98 15.45 25.04
C ASN A 299 32.94 14.34 23.97
N LEU A 300 31.77 13.84 23.61
CA LEU A 300 31.58 12.85 22.57
C LEU A 300 31.50 13.47 21.15
N ILE A 301 31.02 14.71 21.06
CA ILE A 301 30.94 15.52 19.84
C ILE A 301 31.95 16.66 19.96
N LYS A 302 32.81 16.81 18.96
CA LYS A 302 33.80 17.89 18.91
C LYS A 302 33.25 19.10 18.18
N ALA A 303 33.69 20.30 18.51
CA ALA A 303 33.25 21.56 17.88
C ALA A 303 33.40 21.59 16.34
N LYS A 304 34.27 20.76 15.78
CA LYS A 304 34.46 20.61 14.33
C LYS A 304 33.44 19.68 13.66
N ASP A 305 32.73 18.86 14.43
CA ASP A 305 31.80 17.88 13.90
C ASP A 305 30.47 18.61 13.59
N GLN A 306 30.17 18.83 12.33
CA GLN A 306 28.93 19.48 11.86
C GLN A 306 27.84 18.44 11.69
N LEU A 307 27.08 18.15 12.73
CA LEU A 307 25.98 17.20 12.72
C LEU A 307 24.69 17.87 12.25
N THR A 308 23.96 17.22 11.35
CA THR A 308 22.64 17.62 10.89
C THR A 308 21.55 16.76 11.53
N GLY A 309 20.31 17.22 11.47
CA GLY A 309 19.17 16.41 11.92
C GLY A 309 19.01 15.10 11.13
N GLU A 310 19.43 15.05 9.88
CA GLU A 310 19.42 13.82 9.06
C GLU A 310 20.41 12.78 9.59
N ASP A 311 21.62 13.22 9.97
CA ASP A 311 22.64 12.33 10.55
C ASP A 311 22.13 11.67 11.83
N MET A 312 21.33 12.40 12.63
CA MET A 312 20.77 11.93 13.90
C MET A 312 19.59 10.99 13.73
N ARG A 313 18.96 11.00 12.58
CA ARG A 313 17.84 10.10 12.27
C ARG A 313 18.24 8.86 11.47
N GLU A 314 19.49 8.77 10.99
CA GLU A 314 19.93 7.57 10.27
C GLU A 314 19.82 6.32 11.16
N GLY A 315 19.08 5.32 10.69
CA GLY A 315 18.81 4.09 11.41
C GLY A 315 17.74 4.19 12.51
N LEU A 316 17.08 5.34 12.63
CA LEU A 316 16.04 5.57 13.62
C LEU A 316 14.68 5.04 13.12
N THR A 317 14.03 4.22 13.92
CA THR A 317 12.60 3.94 13.85
C THR A 317 11.94 4.64 15.04
N VAL A 318 10.94 5.48 14.78
CA VAL A 318 10.23 6.23 15.81
C VAL A 318 8.73 6.32 15.51
N ILE A 319 7.95 6.22 16.57
CA ILE A 319 6.52 6.48 16.59
C ILE A 319 6.26 7.66 17.52
N VAL A 320 5.62 8.70 16.98
CA VAL A 320 5.21 9.88 17.74
C VAL A 320 3.69 9.94 17.74
N SER A 321 3.08 9.67 18.87
CA SER A 321 1.62 9.73 19.06
C SER A 321 1.26 10.88 19.96
N VAL A 322 0.37 11.77 19.52
CA VAL A 322 -0.13 12.88 20.32
C VAL A 322 -1.65 12.80 20.47
N LYS A 323 -2.12 13.17 21.67
CA LYS A 323 -3.55 13.36 21.97
C LYS A 323 -3.80 14.84 22.16
N VAL A 324 -4.56 15.44 21.25
CA VAL A 324 -4.84 16.88 21.19
C VAL A 324 -6.35 17.08 21.29
N PRO A 325 -6.86 17.90 22.23
CA PRO A 325 -8.31 18.07 22.42
C PRO A 325 -9.02 18.67 21.19
N GLN A 326 -8.40 19.62 20.50
CA GLN A 326 -8.92 20.25 19.28
C GLN A 326 -7.85 20.27 18.20
N PRO A 327 -7.57 19.14 17.54
CA PRO A 327 -6.56 19.09 16.49
C PRO A 327 -7.02 19.83 15.24
N GLN A 328 -6.07 20.54 14.61
CA GLN A 328 -6.25 21.24 13.35
C GLN A 328 -5.42 20.51 12.29
N PHE A 329 -6.07 20.03 11.24
CA PHE A 329 -5.40 19.32 10.16
C PHE A 329 -5.42 20.15 8.88
N GLU A 330 -4.40 19.98 8.05
CA GLU A 330 -4.41 20.48 6.68
C GLU A 330 -5.28 19.55 5.82
N GLY A 331 -6.52 19.99 5.51
CA GLY A 331 -7.47 19.26 4.66
C GLY A 331 -8.31 18.17 5.37
N GLN A 332 -9.29 17.66 4.65
CA GLN A 332 -10.26 16.67 5.14
C GLN A 332 -9.64 15.29 5.39
N THR A 333 -8.62 14.91 4.63
CA THR A 333 -7.92 13.63 4.76
C THR A 333 -6.98 13.55 5.97
N LYS A 334 -6.86 14.65 6.74
CA LYS A 334 -6.13 14.73 8.02
C LYS A 334 -4.66 14.29 7.95
N THR A 335 -4.01 14.46 6.81
CA THR A 335 -2.65 13.96 6.55
C THR A 335 -1.56 14.70 7.31
N LYS A 336 -1.81 15.94 7.77
CA LYS A 336 -0.82 16.78 8.44
C LYS A 336 -1.42 17.58 9.59
N LEU A 337 -0.77 17.55 10.76
CA LEU A 337 -1.18 18.31 11.95
C LEU A 337 -0.65 19.74 11.88
N GLY A 338 -1.53 20.73 12.08
CA GLY A 338 -1.25 22.17 11.97
C GLY A 338 -1.17 22.96 13.28
N ASN A 339 -1.56 22.39 14.43
CA ASN A 339 -1.55 23.11 15.72
C ASN A 339 -0.15 23.62 16.10
N GLY A 340 0.10 24.93 16.03
CA GLY A 340 1.42 25.52 16.27
C GLY A 340 2.01 25.25 17.67
N GLU A 341 1.15 25.23 18.71
CA GLU A 341 1.58 24.99 20.09
C GLU A 341 2.12 23.56 20.33
N VAL A 342 1.66 22.59 19.56
CA VAL A 342 2.05 21.19 19.71
C VAL A 342 3.54 20.99 19.42
N ASP A 343 4.13 21.74 18.49
CA ASP A 343 5.57 21.72 18.21
C ASP A 343 6.40 22.03 19.47
N GLY A 344 6.06 23.10 20.19
CA GLY A 344 6.75 23.51 21.43
C GLY A 344 6.54 22.50 22.57
N ILE A 345 5.31 22.00 22.71
CA ILE A 345 4.95 21.04 23.76
C ILE A 345 5.70 19.71 23.56
N VAL A 346 5.65 19.15 22.37
CA VAL A 346 6.36 17.88 22.03
C VAL A 346 7.86 18.08 22.18
N SER A 347 8.40 19.20 21.66
CA SER A 347 9.83 19.48 21.78
C SER A 347 10.29 19.53 23.23
N SER A 348 9.53 20.15 24.13
CA SER A 348 9.86 20.21 25.55
C SER A 348 9.80 18.82 26.21
N ILE A 349 8.72 18.05 25.98
CA ILE A 349 8.57 16.71 26.57
C ILE A 349 9.72 15.80 26.12
N VAL A 350 10.01 15.77 24.81
CA VAL A 350 11.07 14.93 24.23
C VAL A 350 12.45 15.34 24.79
N SER A 351 12.77 16.64 24.83
CA SER A 351 14.05 17.11 25.33
C SER A 351 14.28 16.71 26.78
N ASP A 352 13.26 16.94 27.64
CA ASP A 352 13.35 16.63 29.07
C ASP A 352 13.53 15.12 29.31
N LYS A 353 12.69 14.31 28.68
CA LYS A 353 12.67 12.85 28.86
C LYS A 353 13.88 12.15 28.25
N LEU A 354 14.25 12.54 27.02
CA LEU A 354 15.39 11.94 26.33
C LEU A 354 16.73 12.30 27.01
N MET A 355 16.86 13.53 27.53
CA MET A 355 18.05 13.92 28.33
C MET A 355 18.17 13.05 29.56
N THR A 356 17.09 12.90 30.35
CA THR A 356 17.05 12.01 31.50
C THR A 356 17.45 10.59 31.13
N PHE A 357 16.88 10.05 30.05
CA PHE A 357 17.22 8.71 29.58
C PHE A 357 18.72 8.57 29.26
N PHE A 358 19.31 9.56 28.59
CA PHE A 358 20.75 9.53 28.25
C PHE A 358 21.63 9.60 29.46
N GLU A 359 21.27 10.39 30.49
CA GLU A 359 21.98 10.48 31.76
C GLU A 359 21.92 9.15 32.54
N GLU A 360 20.78 8.48 32.52
CA GLU A 360 20.59 7.16 33.14
C GLU A 360 21.24 6.02 32.32
N ASN A 361 21.40 6.17 30.99
CA ASN A 361 21.90 5.15 30.11
C ASN A 361 23.06 5.63 29.22
N PRO A 362 24.22 6.01 29.81
CA PRO A 362 25.31 6.66 29.07
C PRO A 362 25.93 5.77 27.98
N ALA A 363 25.90 4.45 28.15
CA ALA A 363 26.38 3.50 27.13
C ALA A 363 25.50 3.51 25.87
N VAL A 364 24.19 3.58 26.04
CA VAL A 364 23.22 3.69 24.94
C VAL A 364 23.36 5.02 24.22
N ALA A 365 23.44 6.13 25.01
CA ALA A 365 23.65 7.46 24.46
C ALA A 365 24.94 7.53 23.61
N LYS A 366 26.03 6.93 24.09
CA LYS A 366 27.31 6.86 23.37
C LYS A 366 27.13 6.10 22.05
N THR A 367 26.47 4.95 22.05
CA THR A 367 26.22 4.14 20.81
C THR A 367 25.41 4.95 19.78
N ILE A 368 24.38 5.66 20.20
CA ILE A 368 23.56 6.52 19.33
C ILE A 368 24.41 7.65 18.73
N ILE A 369 25.25 8.33 19.57
CA ILE A 369 26.12 9.41 19.11
C ILE A 369 27.19 8.88 18.15
N GLU A 370 27.77 7.71 18.39
CA GLU A 370 28.74 7.10 17.50
C GLU A 370 28.10 6.77 16.13
N LYS A 371 26.88 6.27 16.10
CA LYS A 371 26.09 6.08 14.87
C LYS A 371 25.89 7.40 14.13
N THR A 372 25.47 8.45 14.82
CA THR A 372 25.29 9.80 14.26
C THR A 372 26.59 10.36 13.66
N LEU A 373 27.70 10.25 14.38
CA LEU A 373 29.03 10.68 13.90
C LEU A 373 29.47 9.90 12.66
N LEU A 374 29.13 8.61 12.58
CA LEU A 374 29.42 7.79 11.41
C LEU A 374 28.59 8.25 10.20
N ALA A 375 27.31 8.57 10.40
CA ALA A 375 26.43 9.11 9.37
C ALA A 375 26.96 10.47 8.85
N ALA A 376 27.32 11.39 9.75
CA ALA A 376 27.90 12.69 9.39
C ALA A 376 29.18 12.55 8.55
N ARG A 377 30.10 11.67 8.95
CA ARG A 377 31.33 11.40 8.20
C ARG A 377 31.03 10.84 6.80
N ALA A 378 30.04 9.96 6.69
CA ALA A 378 29.60 9.43 5.40
C ALA A 378 29.04 10.53 4.50
N ARG A 379 28.21 11.42 5.03
CA ARG A 379 27.66 12.58 4.33
C ARG A 379 28.76 13.55 3.89
N GLU A 380 29.71 13.88 4.76
CA GLU A 380 30.85 14.74 4.40
C GLU A 380 31.74 14.13 3.32
N ALA A 381 32.04 12.84 3.40
CA ALA A 381 32.80 12.12 2.39
C ALA A 381 32.05 12.12 1.05
N ALA A 382 30.74 11.91 1.07
CA ALA A 382 29.89 11.97 -0.11
C ALA A 382 29.88 13.39 -0.74
N ARG A 383 29.83 14.44 0.09
CA ARG A 383 29.92 15.84 -0.36
C ARG A 383 31.28 16.12 -1.00
N ALA A 384 32.38 15.74 -0.35
CA ALA A 384 33.73 15.93 -0.87
C ALA A 384 33.95 15.20 -2.21
N ALA A 385 33.45 13.96 -2.33
CA ALA A 385 33.50 13.20 -3.59
C ALA A 385 32.73 13.90 -4.73
N ARG A 386 31.58 14.48 -4.41
CA ARG A 386 30.72 15.23 -5.33
C ARG A 386 31.41 16.52 -5.80
N ASP A 387 31.97 17.30 -4.84
CA ASP A 387 32.68 18.55 -5.14
C ASP A 387 33.93 18.31 -5.97
N SER A 388 34.66 17.21 -5.72
CA SER A 388 35.78 16.79 -6.54
C SER A 388 35.36 16.44 -7.98
N THR A 389 34.23 15.76 -8.14
CA THR A 389 33.68 15.44 -9.47
C THR A 389 33.19 16.70 -10.19
N ARG A 390 32.54 17.62 -9.46
CA ARG A 390 32.08 18.90 -9.99
C ARG A 390 33.23 19.81 -10.43
N ARG A 391 34.32 19.85 -9.67
CA ARG A 391 35.54 20.59 -10.05
C ARG A 391 36.19 20.03 -11.33
N LYS A 392 36.18 18.72 -11.52
CA LYS A 392 36.66 18.06 -12.76
C LYS A 392 35.71 18.29 -13.92
N GLY A 393 34.38 18.40 -13.66
CA GLY A 393 33.36 18.66 -14.68
C GLY A 393 33.11 20.13 -15.00
N VAL A 394 33.68 21.09 -14.27
CA VAL A 394 33.60 22.54 -14.58
C VAL A 394 34.38 22.91 -15.87
N MET A 395 35.32 22.06 -16.27
CA MET A 395 35.98 22.21 -17.61
C MET A 395 35.15 21.56 -18.75
N ASP A 396 34.20 20.65 -18.43
CA ASP A 396 33.27 20.02 -19.38
C ASP A 396 31.81 20.45 -19.07
N GLY A 397 31.48 21.71 -19.19
CA GLY A 397 30.26 22.37 -18.77
C GLY A 397 29.01 21.49 -18.88
N LEU A 398 28.23 21.39 -17.76
CA LEU A 398 26.83 20.91 -17.69
C LEU A 398 26.49 19.66 -18.55
N SER A 399 27.44 18.74 -18.75
CA SER A 399 27.17 17.58 -19.58
C SER A 399 26.34 16.53 -18.86
N LEU A 400 25.17 16.27 -19.40
CA LEU A 400 24.35 15.12 -19.08
C LEU A 400 25.18 13.83 -19.21
N PRO A 401 24.84 12.77 -18.48
CA PRO A 401 25.55 11.50 -18.59
C PRO A 401 25.69 11.06 -20.04
N GLY A 402 26.89 10.72 -20.48
CA GLY A 402 27.14 10.35 -21.87
C GLY A 402 26.31 9.19 -22.43
N LYS A 403 25.74 8.38 -21.53
CA LYS A 403 24.80 7.31 -21.85
C LYS A 403 23.37 7.80 -22.05
N LEU A 404 22.98 8.93 -21.47
CA LEU A 404 21.63 9.46 -21.59
C LEU A 404 21.40 9.96 -23.03
N ARG A 405 20.37 9.43 -23.65
CA ARG A 405 19.82 9.91 -24.92
C ARG A 405 18.60 10.76 -24.62
N ASP A 406 18.84 12.04 -24.39
CA ASP A 406 17.81 13.01 -23.99
C ASP A 406 16.77 13.28 -25.07
N CYS A 407 15.64 13.86 -24.69
CA CYS A 407 14.60 14.38 -25.61
C CYS A 407 14.75 15.87 -25.83
N SER A 408 14.07 16.40 -26.86
CA SER A 408 14.16 17.81 -27.21
C SER A 408 13.19 18.72 -26.45
N GLU A 409 12.06 18.18 -25.97
CA GLU A 409 11.08 18.89 -25.14
C GLU A 409 11.70 19.25 -23.77
N ARG A 410 11.34 20.43 -23.25
CA ARG A 410 11.84 20.95 -21.97
C ARG A 410 10.80 21.01 -20.87
N ASP A 411 9.52 20.84 -21.20
CA ASP A 411 8.43 20.78 -20.24
C ASP A 411 8.40 19.40 -19.57
N PRO A 412 8.77 19.28 -18.26
CA PRO A 412 8.82 18.00 -17.58
C PRO A 412 7.49 17.22 -17.60
N ALA A 413 6.36 17.93 -17.67
CA ALA A 413 5.03 17.30 -17.72
C ALA A 413 4.79 16.51 -19.02
N LYS A 414 5.53 16.83 -20.09
CA LYS A 414 5.43 16.18 -21.39
C LYS A 414 6.52 15.17 -21.66
N THR A 415 7.56 15.12 -20.81
CA THR A 415 8.75 14.31 -21.03
C THR A 415 8.74 13.02 -20.21
N GLU A 416 9.37 12.01 -20.76
CA GLU A 416 9.45 10.66 -20.19
C GLU A 416 10.90 10.17 -20.22
N LEU A 417 11.37 9.57 -19.12
CA LEU A 417 12.66 8.92 -19.01
C LEU A 417 12.47 7.41 -18.92
N TYR A 418 12.98 6.66 -19.88
CA TYR A 418 13.00 5.20 -19.85
C TYR A 418 14.32 4.71 -19.29
N LEU A 419 14.28 3.96 -18.20
CA LEU A 419 15.39 3.23 -17.63
C LEU A 419 15.36 1.82 -18.21
N VAL A 420 16.29 1.53 -19.12
CA VAL A 420 16.25 0.32 -19.94
C VAL A 420 17.36 -0.63 -19.52
N GLU A 421 17.04 -1.90 -19.36
CA GLU A 421 18.02 -2.94 -19.05
C GLU A 421 18.89 -3.26 -20.26
N GLY A 422 20.20 -3.11 -20.08
CA GLY A 422 21.21 -3.47 -21.07
C GLY A 422 21.35 -2.51 -22.25
N ASP A 423 22.49 -2.63 -22.96
CA ASP A 423 22.82 -1.81 -24.12
C ASP A 423 22.04 -2.24 -25.37
N SER A 424 21.63 -3.52 -25.49
CA SER A 424 20.88 -4.04 -26.65
C SER A 424 19.45 -3.47 -26.69
N ALA A 425 18.67 -3.68 -25.63
CA ALA A 425 17.33 -3.12 -25.53
C ALA A 425 17.36 -1.58 -25.50
N GLY A 426 18.40 -0.98 -24.89
CA GLY A 426 18.67 0.45 -24.96
C GLY A 426 18.86 0.97 -26.38
N GLY A 427 19.49 0.20 -27.26
CA GLY A 427 19.68 0.51 -28.68
C GLY A 427 18.37 0.48 -29.47
N SER A 428 17.55 -0.57 -29.29
CA SER A 428 16.21 -0.67 -29.90
C SER A 428 15.31 0.47 -29.42
N ALA A 429 15.26 0.73 -28.10
CA ALA A 429 14.48 1.82 -27.53
C ALA A 429 14.92 3.20 -28.06
N GLN A 430 16.24 3.43 -28.17
CA GLN A 430 16.78 4.67 -28.72
C GLN A 430 16.38 4.89 -30.18
N SER A 431 16.34 3.82 -30.98
CA SER A 431 16.02 3.87 -32.39
C SER A 431 14.52 4.12 -32.64
N GLY A 432 13.66 3.45 -31.83
CA GLY A 432 12.21 3.50 -31.96
C GLY A 432 11.52 4.68 -31.26
N ARG A 433 12.17 5.31 -30.27
CA ARG A 433 11.55 6.34 -29.42
C ARG A 433 11.02 7.58 -30.16
N ASP A 434 10.06 8.25 -29.61
CA ASP A 434 9.78 9.65 -29.95
C ASP A 434 10.88 10.57 -29.39
N ARG A 435 11.72 11.07 -30.26
CA ARG A 435 12.85 11.96 -29.91
C ARG A 435 12.41 13.30 -29.31
N ALA A 436 11.16 13.69 -29.53
CA ALA A 436 10.63 14.93 -28.96
C ALA A 436 10.42 14.81 -27.46
N THR A 437 9.83 13.73 -26.98
CA THR A 437 9.32 13.61 -25.62
C THR A 437 9.96 12.49 -24.79
N GLN A 438 10.64 11.51 -25.44
CA GLN A 438 11.16 10.32 -24.76
C GLN A 438 12.68 10.31 -24.69
N ALA A 439 13.21 10.23 -23.45
CA ALA A 439 14.63 10.05 -23.17
C ALA A 439 14.91 8.59 -22.78
N ILE A 440 16.09 8.08 -23.16
CA ILE A 440 16.52 6.71 -22.86
C ILE A 440 17.81 6.73 -22.05
N LEU A 441 17.81 5.99 -20.96
CA LEU A 441 19.00 5.72 -20.14
C LEU A 441 19.23 4.20 -20.03
N PRO A 442 20.15 3.61 -20.78
CA PRO A 442 20.51 2.21 -20.63
C PRO A 442 21.29 1.98 -19.34
N LEU A 443 20.91 0.96 -18.58
CA LEU A 443 21.55 0.53 -17.34
C LEU A 443 22.47 -0.67 -17.63
N ARG A 444 23.70 -0.64 -17.13
CA ARG A 444 24.66 -1.74 -17.29
C ARG A 444 24.64 -2.68 -16.11
N GLY A 445 23.78 -3.71 -16.20
CA GLY A 445 23.66 -4.75 -15.19
C GLY A 445 22.94 -4.29 -13.91
N LYS A 446 23.11 -5.05 -12.85
CA LYS A 446 22.43 -4.84 -11.58
C LYS A 446 22.89 -3.56 -10.89
N VAL A 447 21.95 -2.70 -10.55
CA VAL A 447 22.19 -1.46 -9.80
C VAL A 447 22.59 -1.79 -8.37
N LEU A 448 23.38 -0.91 -7.72
CA LEU A 448 23.76 -1.08 -6.32
C LEU A 448 22.52 -1.17 -5.42
N ASN A 449 22.47 -2.18 -4.54
CA ASN A 449 21.46 -2.26 -3.50
C ASN A 449 21.69 -1.16 -2.45
N VAL A 450 20.84 -0.14 -2.49
CA VAL A 450 20.95 1.03 -1.59
C VAL A 450 20.41 0.78 -0.18
N GLU A 451 19.71 -0.33 0.04
CA GLU A 451 19.32 -0.78 1.39
C GLU A 451 20.53 -1.12 2.24
N LYS A 452 21.57 -1.72 1.62
CA LYS A 452 22.82 -2.15 2.25
C LYS A 452 23.98 -1.18 2.09
N ALA A 453 23.76 -0.01 1.50
CA ALA A 453 24.84 0.87 1.12
C ALA A 453 24.75 2.22 1.82
N ARG A 454 25.85 2.61 2.47
CA ARG A 454 26.04 3.97 2.99
C ARG A 454 26.05 4.98 1.83
N VAL A 455 25.69 6.22 2.15
CA VAL A 455 25.56 7.32 1.16
C VAL A 455 26.85 7.55 0.38
N ASP A 456 28.01 7.50 1.03
CA ASP A 456 29.33 7.67 0.39
C ASP A 456 29.58 6.59 -0.67
N ARG A 457 29.30 5.31 -0.36
CA ARG A 457 29.42 4.19 -1.30
C ARG A 457 28.41 4.29 -2.42
N MET A 458 27.20 4.72 -2.11
CA MET A 458 26.13 4.92 -3.08
C MET A 458 26.54 5.99 -4.12
N LEU A 459 27.03 7.15 -3.68
CA LEU A 459 27.49 8.22 -4.54
C LEU A 459 28.84 7.94 -5.26
N ALA A 460 29.63 6.97 -4.76
CA ALA A 460 30.78 6.45 -5.49
C ALA A 460 30.38 5.57 -6.68
N ASN A 461 29.18 4.97 -6.67
CA ASN A 461 28.68 4.11 -7.75
C ASN A 461 28.31 4.95 -8.99
N ALA A 462 28.85 4.57 -10.16
CA ALA A 462 28.66 5.33 -11.40
C ALA A 462 27.21 5.29 -11.90
N GLU A 463 26.52 4.16 -11.81
CA GLU A 463 25.14 4.01 -12.29
C GLU A 463 24.17 4.87 -11.44
N ILE A 464 24.34 4.84 -10.09
CA ILE A 464 23.54 5.69 -9.19
C ILE A 464 23.75 7.18 -9.48
N ARG A 465 24.99 7.62 -9.66
CA ARG A 465 25.26 9.01 -10.04
C ARG A 465 24.62 9.39 -11.37
N THR A 466 24.68 8.48 -12.33
CA THR A 466 24.04 8.68 -13.64
C THR A 466 22.53 8.85 -13.50
N LEU A 467 21.87 8.02 -12.68
CA LEU A 467 20.44 8.14 -12.39
C LEU A 467 20.10 9.49 -11.74
N ILE A 468 20.81 9.87 -10.67
CA ILE A 468 20.60 11.15 -9.97
C ILE A 468 20.75 12.33 -10.94
N THR A 469 21.79 12.32 -11.77
CA THR A 469 22.06 13.40 -12.73
C THR A 469 21.01 13.44 -13.85
N ALA A 470 20.57 12.29 -14.35
CA ALA A 470 19.56 12.21 -15.39
C ALA A 470 18.20 12.74 -14.92
N ILE A 471 17.79 12.38 -13.70
CA ILE A 471 16.51 12.80 -13.08
C ILE A 471 16.52 14.31 -12.79
N GLY A 472 17.62 14.84 -12.30
CA GLY A 472 17.85 16.28 -12.15
C GLY A 472 17.38 16.91 -10.83
N CYS A 473 16.74 16.17 -9.93
CA CYS A 473 16.22 16.67 -8.64
C CYS A 473 17.31 16.95 -7.59
N GLY A 474 18.56 16.60 -7.86
CA GLY A 474 19.59 16.60 -6.81
C GLY A 474 19.51 15.40 -5.91
N PHE A 475 20.19 15.45 -4.74
CA PHE A 475 20.21 14.39 -3.74
C PHE A 475 20.55 14.93 -2.35
N GLY A 476 19.89 14.45 -1.29
CA GLY A 476 20.06 14.87 0.09
C GLY A 476 19.68 16.35 0.27
N GLU A 477 20.58 17.18 0.80
CA GLU A 477 20.35 18.61 1.04
C GLU A 477 20.03 19.43 -0.23
N GLU A 478 20.42 18.94 -1.41
CA GLU A 478 20.15 19.60 -2.70
C GLU A 478 18.85 19.10 -3.36
N TRP A 479 18.12 18.20 -2.70
CA TRP A 479 16.89 17.63 -3.22
C TRP A 479 15.82 18.70 -3.46
N ASP A 480 15.31 18.75 -4.66
CA ASP A 480 14.26 19.68 -5.07
C ASP A 480 13.43 19.03 -6.18
N ILE A 481 12.24 18.54 -5.84
CA ILE A 481 11.34 17.87 -6.78
C ILE A 481 10.91 18.77 -7.94
N SER A 482 10.89 20.10 -7.73
CA SER A 482 10.54 21.06 -8.78
C SER A 482 11.54 21.09 -9.95
N LYS A 483 12.75 20.56 -9.73
CA LYS A 483 13.81 20.43 -10.74
C LYS A 483 13.75 19.10 -11.50
N ALA A 484 12.74 18.26 -11.23
CA ALA A 484 12.57 17.02 -11.98
C ALA A 484 12.50 17.29 -13.48
N ARG A 485 13.35 16.62 -14.23
CA ARG A 485 13.42 16.80 -15.69
C ARG A 485 12.35 16.00 -16.44
N TYR A 486 11.76 15.01 -15.77
CA TYR A 486 10.76 14.12 -16.35
C TYR A 486 9.69 13.82 -15.29
N HIS A 487 8.41 14.02 -15.67
CA HIS A 487 7.28 13.64 -14.81
C HIS A 487 6.80 12.22 -15.07
N LYS A 488 7.49 11.48 -15.95
CA LYS A 488 7.32 10.03 -16.10
C LYS A 488 8.70 9.38 -16.17
N ILE A 489 9.00 8.56 -15.18
CA ILE A 489 10.20 7.74 -15.10
C ILE A 489 9.74 6.30 -15.22
N VAL A 490 10.05 5.67 -16.35
CA VAL A 490 9.53 4.35 -16.71
C VAL A 490 10.65 3.32 -16.57
N ILE A 491 10.48 2.37 -15.68
CA ILE A 491 11.37 1.22 -15.52
C ILE A 491 10.96 0.19 -16.58
N MET A 492 11.88 -0.17 -17.46
CA MET A 492 11.67 -1.09 -18.56
C MET A 492 12.76 -2.17 -18.54
N THR A 493 12.42 -3.31 -17.94
CA THR A 493 13.31 -4.46 -17.72
C THR A 493 12.77 -5.69 -18.43
N ASP A 494 13.61 -6.66 -18.69
CA ASP A 494 13.24 -7.94 -19.25
C ASP A 494 12.23 -8.69 -18.33
N ALA A 495 11.46 -9.60 -18.92
CA ALA A 495 10.44 -10.38 -18.19
C ALA A 495 11.02 -11.62 -17.48
N ASP A 496 12.31 -11.65 -17.22
CA ASP A 496 13.02 -12.71 -16.56
C ASP A 496 13.35 -12.39 -15.08
N VAL A 497 14.03 -13.32 -14.40
CA VAL A 497 14.40 -13.18 -12.98
C VAL A 497 15.43 -12.06 -12.76
N ASP A 498 16.31 -11.80 -13.70
CA ASP A 498 17.32 -10.74 -13.61
C ASP A 498 16.65 -9.36 -13.78
N GLY A 499 15.74 -9.24 -14.74
CA GLY A 499 14.93 -8.02 -14.91
C GLY A 499 14.03 -7.73 -13.70
N ALA A 500 13.42 -8.75 -13.10
CA ALA A 500 12.66 -8.60 -11.86
C ALA A 500 13.55 -8.11 -10.70
N HIS A 501 14.79 -8.60 -10.61
CA HIS A 501 15.75 -8.15 -9.61
C HIS A 501 16.18 -6.69 -9.85
N ILE A 502 16.51 -6.31 -11.09
CA ILE A 502 16.85 -4.92 -11.45
C ILE A 502 15.70 -3.97 -11.12
N ARG A 503 14.46 -4.37 -11.44
CA ARG A 503 13.25 -3.62 -11.07
C ARG A 503 13.15 -3.40 -9.57
N THR A 504 13.36 -4.44 -8.77
CA THR A 504 13.34 -4.36 -7.30
C THR A 504 14.43 -3.44 -6.77
N LEU A 505 15.65 -3.50 -7.31
CA LEU A 505 16.76 -2.61 -6.93
C LEU A 505 16.44 -1.13 -7.25
N LEU A 506 15.85 -0.84 -8.41
CA LEU A 506 15.44 0.50 -8.80
C LEU A 506 14.29 1.02 -7.92
N LEU A 507 13.29 0.18 -7.64
CA LEU A 507 12.21 0.53 -6.72
C LEU A 507 12.75 0.81 -5.32
N THR A 508 13.71 0.02 -4.83
CA THR A 508 14.40 0.26 -3.56
C THR A 508 15.10 1.62 -3.57
N PHE A 509 15.79 1.97 -4.67
CA PHE A 509 16.44 3.27 -4.82
C PHE A 509 15.43 4.41 -4.78
N PHE A 510 14.35 4.35 -5.54
CA PHE A 510 13.32 5.40 -5.55
C PHE A 510 12.64 5.52 -4.19
N TYR A 511 12.24 4.42 -3.60
CA TYR A 511 11.56 4.42 -2.31
C TYR A 511 12.45 4.98 -1.18
N ARG A 512 13.73 4.55 -1.13
CA ARG A 512 14.65 4.95 -0.04
C ARG A 512 15.26 6.33 -0.21
N LYS A 513 15.46 6.77 -1.44
CA LYS A 513 16.29 7.96 -1.73
C LYS A 513 15.56 9.07 -2.46
N MET A 514 14.43 8.79 -3.06
CA MET A 514 13.62 9.74 -3.84
C MET A 514 12.12 9.50 -3.68
N PRO A 515 11.59 9.35 -2.44
CA PRO A 515 10.19 8.94 -2.19
C PRO A 515 9.17 9.90 -2.82
N GLU A 516 9.45 11.21 -2.85
CA GLU A 516 8.55 12.19 -3.47
C GLU A 516 8.26 11.92 -4.95
N LEU A 517 9.16 11.25 -5.70
CA LEU A 517 8.88 10.85 -7.08
C LEU A 517 7.75 9.81 -7.15
N ILE A 518 7.66 8.91 -6.16
CA ILE A 518 6.57 7.93 -6.05
C ILE A 518 5.30 8.64 -5.58
N GLU A 519 5.38 9.51 -4.59
CA GLU A 519 4.25 10.29 -4.06
C GLU A 519 3.60 11.18 -5.12
N LYS A 520 4.41 11.86 -5.95
CA LYS A 520 3.93 12.63 -7.11
C LYS A 520 3.45 11.74 -8.26
N GLY A 521 3.69 10.42 -8.18
CA GLY A 521 3.29 9.46 -9.19
C GLY A 521 4.08 9.57 -10.48
N TYR A 522 5.36 9.88 -10.38
CA TYR A 522 6.25 10.01 -11.55
C TYR A 522 6.92 8.69 -11.93
N VAL A 523 6.82 7.64 -11.10
CA VAL A 523 7.47 6.34 -11.34
C VAL A 523 6.46 5.35 -11.92
N TYR A 524 6.85 4.68 -13.01
CA TYR A 524 6.03 3.72 -13.74
C TYR A 524 6.83 2.45 -14.05
N LEU A 525 6.12 1.32 -14.21
CA LEU A 525 6.66 0.07 -14.74
C LEU A 525 6.08 -0.16 -16.12
N ALA A 526 6.93 -0.33 -17.13
CA ALA A 526 6.51 -0.74 -18.46
C ALA A 526 6.01 -2.19 -18.44
N GLN A 527 5.03 -2.47 -19.28
CA GLN A 527 4.47 -3.81 -19.48
C GLN A 527 4.64 -4.23 -20.95
N PRO A 528 5.83 -4.70 -21.33
CA PRO A 528 6.04 -5.22 -22.68
C PRO A 528 5.23 -6.50 -22.89
N PRO A 529 4.82 -6.82 -24.13
CA PRO A 529 4.14 -8.07 -24.43
C PRO A 529 5.11 -9.26 -24.30
N LEU A 530 4.59 -10.39 -23.83
CA LEU A 530 5.32 -11.66 -23.78
C LEU A 530 5.31 -12.40 -25.12
N TYR A 531 4.27 -12.18 -25.94
CA TYR A 531 4.09 -12.91 -27.18
C TYR A 531 3.77 -12.02 -28.37
N LYS A 532 4.29 -12.43 -29.52
CA LYS A 532 3.90 -11.96 -30.84
C LYS A 532 3.17 -13.09 -31.53
N VAL A 533 1.94 -12.83 -32.00
CA VAL A 533 1.09 -13.79 -32.68
C VAL A 533 0.82 -13.28 -34.07
N GLU A 534 1.22 -14.03 -35.08
CA GLU A 534 1.04 -13.68 -36.50
C GLU A 534 0.07 -14.65 -37.18
N ARG A 535 -0.94 -14.09 -37.84
CA ARG A 535 -1.88 -14.83 -38.68
C ARG A 535 -1.99 -14.16 -40.07
N LYS A 536 -1.49 -14.83 -41.10
CA LYS A 536 -1.42 -14.28 -42.47
C LYS A 536 -0.65 -12.94 -42.51
N LYS A 537 -1.35 -11.81 -42.61
CA LYS A 537 -0.75 -10.44 -42.64
C LYS A 537 -1.10 -9.61 -41.39
N ARG A 538 -1.67 -10.23 -40.36
CA ARG A 538 -2.02 -9.56 -39.10
C ARG A 538 -1.06 -9.99 -38.01
N THR A 539 -0.45 -9.03 -37.35
CA THR A 539 0.37 -9.23 -36.15
C THR A 539 -0.39 -8.67 -34.96
N GLU A 540 -0.43 -9.44 -33.87
CA GLU A 540 -1.00 -9.03 -32.60
C GLU A 540 -0.01 -9.36 -31.50
N TYR A 541 -0.02 -8.53 -30.46
CA TYR A 541 0.85 -8.69 -29.30
C TYR A 541 -0.01 -9.05 -28.09
N VAL A 542 0.49 -9.96 -27.26
CA VAL A 542 -0.22 -10.53 -26.12
C VAL A 542 0.64 -10.36 -24.88
N LEU A 543 0.06 -9.81 -23.82
CA LEU A 543 0.80 -9.39 -22.62
C LEU A 543 1.08 -10.56 -21.67
N THR A 544 0.18 -11.56 -21.60
CA THR A 544 0.26 -12.63 -20.59
C THR A 544 -0.02 -14.01 -21.20
N ASP A 545 0.45 -15.07 -20.50
CA ASP A 545 0.12 -16.47 -20.86
C ASP A 545 -1.38 -16.72 -20.85
N GLY A 546 -2.11 -16.11 -19.88
CA GLY A 546 -3.56 -16.23 -19.78
C GLY A 546 -4.30 -15.64 -20.98
N GLU A 547 -3.86 -14.46 -21.46
CA GLU A 547 -4.43 -13.86 -22.68
C GLU A 547 -4.15 -14.72 -23.92
N LEU A 548 -2.93 -15.28 -24.03
CA LEU A 548 -2.60 -16.19 -25.13
C LEU A 548 -3.51 -17.42 -25.10
N THR A 549 -3.65 -18.04 -23.95
CA THR A 549 -4.54 -19.21 -23.76
C THR A 549 -5.98 -18.88 -24.14
N SER A 550 -6.53 -17.78 -23.60
CA SER A 550 -7.89 -17.32 -23.92
C SER A 550 -8.08 -17.08 -25.41
N LYS A 551 -7.09 -16.50 -26.07
CA LYS A 551 -7.11 -16.26 -27.51
C LYS A 551 -7.10 -17.55 -28.32
N LEU A 552 -6.22 -18.50 -27.96
CA LEU A 552 -6.13 -19.80 -28.62
C LEU A 552 -7.42 -20.59 -28.47
N LEU A 553 -8.01 -20.57 -27.28
CA LEU A 553 -9.30 -21.22 -27.04
C LEU A 553 -10.43 -20.57 -27.86
N THR A 554 -10.47 -19.25 -27.91
CA THR A 554 -11.47 -18.53 -28.70
C THR A 554 -11.36 -18.86 -30.19
N LEU A 555 -10.13 -18.86 -30.74
CA LEU A 555 -9.89 -19.23 -32.14
C LEU A 555 -10.11 -20.72 -32.40
N GLY A 556 -9.83 -21.56 -31.39
CA GLY A 556 -10.04 -23.00 -31.49
C GLY A 556 -11.52 -23.40 -31.57
N LEU A 557 -12.38 -22.61 -30.94
CA LEU A 557 -13.83 -22.84 -30.90
C LEU A 557 -14.57 -22.34 -32.15
N ASP A 558 -13.95 -21.53 -33.02
CA ASP A 558 -14.62 -20.95 -34.19
C ASP A 558 -15.23 -22.01 -35.12
N ASP A 559 -14.57 -23.18 -35.30
CA ASP A 559 -15.03 -24.28 -36.16
C ASP A 559 -15.00 -25.66 -35.48
N PHE A 560 -14.93 -25.68 -34.11
CA PHE A 560 -14.80 -26.92 -33.33
C PHE A 560 -16.05 -27.19 -32.49
N GLU A 561 -16.73 -28.33 -32.72
CA GLU A 561 -17.89 -28.74 -31.93
C GLU A 561 -17.45 -29.37 -30.59
N VAL A 562 -17.74 -28.69 -29.48
CA VAL A 562 -17.56 -29.24 -28.14
C VAL A 562 -18.83 -29.94 -27.68
N LYS A 563 -18.69 -31.19 -27.22
CA LYS A 563 -19.80 -32.00 -26.70
C LYS A 563 -19.64 -32.23 -25.20
N GLY A 564 -20.76 -32.15 -24.49
CA GLY A 564 -20.87 -32.60 -23.11
C GLY A 564 -20.68 -34.11 -22.98
N LYS A 565 -20.57 -34.63 -21.78
CA LYS A 565 -20.42 -36.07 -21.51
C LYS A 565 -21.62 -36.88 -22.02
N ASP A 566 -22.80 -36.29 -22.07
CA ASP A 566 -24.05 -36.86 -22.59
C ASP A 566 -24.14 -36.84 -24.12
N GLY A 567 -23.14 -36.33 -24.81
CA GLY A 567 -23.10 -36.18 -26.28
C GLY A 567 -23.82 -34.93 -26.81
N THR A 568 -24.39 -34.09 -25.94
CA THR A 568 -25.06 -32.83 -26.34
C THR A 568 -24.02 -31.82 -26.82
N VAL A 569 -24.25 -31.20 -27.98
CA VAL A 569 -23.41 -30.13 -28.50
C VAL A 569 -23.63 -28.88 -27.64
N LEU A 570 -22.56 -28.34 -27.07
CA LEU A 570 -22.60 -27.12 -26.28
C LEU A 570 -22.69 -25.89 -27.19
N ASP A 571 -23.46 -24.90 -26.79
CA ASP A 571 -23.44 -23.61 -27.46
C ASP A 571 -22.07 -22.89 -27.27
N ALA A 572 -21.79 -21.89 -28.11
CA ALA A 572 -20.51 -21.21 -28.12
C ALA A 572 -20.15 -20.58 -26.76
N ALA A 573 -21.13 -20.09 -26.01
CA ALA A 573 -20.90 -19.49 -24.70
C ALA A 573 -20.49 -20.55 -23.67
N LYS A 574 -21.24 -21.64 -23.56
CA LYS A 574 -20.95 -22.77 -22.66
C LYS A 574 -19.66 -23.49 -23.04
N ALA A 575 -19.40 -23.66 -24.34
CA ALA A 575 -18.13 -24.23 -24.80
C ALA A 575 -16.93 -23.37 -24.36
N LYS A 576 -17.03 -22.05 -24.45
CA LYS A 576 -16.00 -21.11 -24.00
C LYS A 576 -15.84 -21.16 -22.49
N GLU A 577 -16.92 -21.19 -21.73
CA GLU A 577 -16.85 -21.31 -20.26
C GLU A 577 -16.16 -22.62 -19.83
N LEU A 578 -16.57 -23.75 -20.44
CA LEU A 578 -15.95 -25.03 -20.16
C LEU A 578 -14.45 -25.03 -20.49
N MET A 579 -14.04 -24.53 -21.66
CA MET A 579 -12.63 -24.46 -22.03
C MET A 579 -11.83 -23.57 -21.12
N THR A 580 -12.40 -22.46 -20.67
CA THR A 580 -11.77 -21.57 -19.69
C THR A 580 -11.57 -22.30 -18.36
N LEU A 581 -12.60 -22.97 -17.86
CA LEU A 581 -12.52 -23.76 -16.63
C LEU A 581 -11.49 -24.89 -16.73
N LEU A 582 -11.42 -25.61 -17.88
CA LEU A 582 -10.40 -26.65 -18.08
C LEU A 582 -8.99 -26.08 -18.08
N ALA A 583 -8.77 -24.91 -18.68
CA ALA A 583 -7.48 -24.23 -18.66
C ALA A 583 -7.08 -23.75 -17.24
N GLU A 584 -8.04 -23.33 -16.44
CA GLU A 584 -7.82 -22.97 -15.03
C GLU A 584 -7.46 -24.20 -14.20
N ILE A 585 -8.17 -25.33 -14.41
CA ILE A 585 -7.86 -26.61 -13.73
C ILE A 585 -6.44 -27.05 -14.09
N GLU A 586 -6.07 -27.02 -15.38
CA GLU A 586 -4.72 -27.37 -15.83
C GLU A 586 -3.64 -26.52 -15.13
N ALA A 587 -3.85 -25.21 -15.12
CA ALA A 587 -2.90 -24.28 -14.47
C ALA A 587 -2.78 -24.57 -12.97
N THR A 588 -3.90 -24.84 -12.29
CA THR A 588 -3.92 -25.15 -10.85
C THR A 588 -3.30 -26.52 -10.58
N ALA A 589 -3.62 -27.53 -11.37
CA ALA A 589 -3.04 -28.87 -11.23
C ALA A 589 -1.53 -28.86 -11.42
N LYS A 590 -1.04 -28.20 -12.48
CA LYS A 590 0.39 -28.03 -12.74
C LYS A 590 1.08 -27.30 -11.59
N MET A 591 0.50 -26.23 -11.06
CA MET A 591 1.01 -25.52 -9.90
C MET A 591 1.14 -26.41 -8.66
N VAL A 592 0.22 -27.33 -8.46
CA VAL A 592 0.22 -28.30 -7.36
C VAL A 592 1.28 -29.38 -7.57
N GLU A 593 1.43 -29.90 -8.81
CA GLU A 593 2.45 -30.88 -9.18
C GLU A 593 3.87 -30.33 -9.02
N GLU A 594 4.13 -29.09 -9.47
CA GLU A 594 5.42 -28.41 -9.31
C GLU A 594 5.83 -28.24 -7.83
N ARG A 595 4.86 -28.31 -6.93
CA ARG A 595 5.08 -28.30 -5.46
C ARG A 595 5.26 -29.68 -4.85
N GLY A 596 5.28 -30.71 -5.65
CA GLY A 596 5.48 -32.10 -5.21
C GLY A 596 4.22 -32.78 -4.68
N PHE A 597 3.03 -32.21 -4.89
CA PHE A 597 1.76 -32.82 -4.52
C PHE A 597 1.08 -33.46 -5.74
N ASP A 598 0.41 -34.58 -5.51
CA ASP A 598 -0.42 -35.20 -6.54
C ASP A 598 -1.83 -34.56 -6.54
N PRO A 599 -2.22 -33.86 -7.63
CA PRO A 599 -3.54 -33.23 -7.74
C PRO A 599 -4.70 -34.22 -7.55
N ALA A 600 -4.55 -35.47 -8.03
CA ALA A 600 -5.58 -36.49 -7.91
C ALA A 600 -5.82 -36.85 -6.43
N VAL A 601 -4.75 -37.00 -5.66
CA VAL A 601 -4.85 -37.28 -4.22
C VAL A 601 -5.52 -36.11 -3.50
N LEU A 602 -5.14 -34.87 -3.79
CA LEU A 602 -5.69 -33.69 -3.10
C LEU A 602 -7.19 -33.48 -3.39
N VAL A 603 -7.65 -33.81 -4.58
CA VAL A 603 -9.07 -33.65 -4.96
C VAL A 603 -9.94 -34.71 -4.30
N HIS A 604 -9.46 -35.96 -4.17
CA HIS A 604 -10.20 -37.06 -3.59
C HIS A 604 -10.10 -37.16 -2.06
N ASP A 605 -9.12 -36.51 -1.43
CA ASP A 605 -9.00 -36.48 0.03
C ASP A 605 -9.89 -35.35 0.60
N GLU A 606 -11.00 -35.72 1.25
CA GLU A 606 -11.92 -34.78 1.88
C GLU A 606 -11.25 -33.89 2.93
N ASN A 607 -10.19 -34.38 3.57
CA ASN A 607 -9.44 -33.67 4.62
C ASN A 607 -8.26 -32.85 4.07
N ALA A 608 -7.98 -32.90 2.78
CA ALA A 608 -6.91 -32.10 2.19
C ALA A 608 -7.21 -30.62 2.35
N GLN A 609 -6.34 -29.90 3.08
CA GLN A 609 -6.41 -28.48 3.34
C GLN A 609 -5.34 -27.73 2.53
N GLY A 610 -5.57 -26.45 2.29
CA GLY A 610 -4.68 -25.56 1.56
C GLY A 610 -5.32 -24.95 0.33
N SER A 611 -4.84 -23.78 -0.07
CA SER A 611 -5.42 -22.99 -1.18
C SER A 611 -5.47 -23.77 -2.51
N GLY A 612 -4.45 -24.56 -2.82
CA GLY A 612 -4.41 -25.38 -4.03
C GLY A 612 -5.45 -26.50 -4.04
N ALA A 613 -5.64 -27.19 -2.90
CA ALA A 613 -6.64 -28.25 -2.77
C ALA A 613 -8.07 -27.69 -2.86
N SER A 614 -8.37 -26.61 -2.13
CA SER A 614 -9.66 -25.94 -2.16
C SER A 614 -9.98 -25.40 -3.55
N MET A 615 -9.02 -24.80 -4.24
CA MET A 615 -9.18 -24.26 -5.57
C MET A 615 -9.47 -25.36 -6.60
N LEU A 616 -8.73 -26.48 -6.55
CA LEU A 616 -8.99 -27.64 -7.42
C LEU A 616 -10.37 -28.25 -7.16
N LYS A 617 -10.74 -28.48 -5.89
CA LYS A 617 -12.04 -29.03 -5.51
C LYS A 617 -13.19 -28.16 -6.05
N LYS A 618 -13.10 -26.85 -5.91
CA LYS A 618 -14.09 -25.89 -6.44
C LYS A 618 -14.18 -25.94 -7.96
N GLN A 619 -13.05 -25.88 -8.65
CA GLN A 619 -12.99 -25.95 -10.10
C GLN A 619 -13.57 -27.28 -10.62
N PHE A 620 -13.25 -28.41 -10.00
CA PHE A 620 -13.84 -29.70 -10.36
C PHE A 620 -15.33 -29.80 -10.03
N SER A 621 -15.79 -29.18 -8.94
CA SER A 621 -17.22 -29.09 -8.63
C SER A 621 -17.98 -28.37 -9.76
N SER A 622 -17.40 -27.31 -10.33
CA SER A 622 -18.00 -26.57 -11.44
C SER A 622 -18.12 -27.41 -12.73
N LEU A 623 -17.29 -28.44 -12.92
CA LEU A 623 -17.40 -29.35 -14.07
C LEU A 623 -18.68 -30.20 -14.04
N SER A 624 -19.28 -30.40 -12.87
CA SER A 624 -20.52 -31.17 -12.73
C SER A 624 -21.68 -30.58 -13.53
N ALA A 625 -21.71 -29.28 -13.77
CA ALA A 625 -22.67 -28.60 -14.63
C ALA A 625 -22.64 -29.06 -16.11
N TYR A 626 -21.51 -29.63 -16.51
CA TYR A 626 -21.29 -30.19 -17.87
C TYR A 626 -21.32 -31.73 -17.90
N GLY A 627 -21.66 -32.35 -16.76
CA GLY A 627 -21.69 -33.80 -16.59
C GLY A 627 -20.30 -34.45 -16.42
N TRP A 628 -19.24 -33.65 -16.26
CA TRP A 628 -17.86 -34.09 -16.08
C TRP A 628 -17.42 -34.01 -14.61
N GLY A 629 -16.38 -34.80 -14.25
CA GLY A 629 -15.81 -34.82 -12.90
C GLY A 629 -14.30 -35.00 -12.88
N PRO A 630 -13.70 -35.07 -11.66
CA PRO A 630 -12.25 -35.23 -11.50
C PRO A 630 -11.70 -36.47 -12.22
N ASP A 631 -12.42 -37.60 -12.16
CA ASP A 631 -11.99 -38.85 -12.77
C ASP A 631 -11.83 -38.70 -14.29
N ASP A 632 -12.69 -37.91 -14.94
CA ASP A 632 -12.62 -37.66 -16.38
C ASP A 632 -11.39 -36.82 -16.75
N TRP A 633 -10.97 -35.94 -15.85
CA TRP A 633 -9.73 -35.19 -16.01
C TRP A 633 -8.50 -36.10 -15.86
N PHE A 634 -8.43 -36.86 -14.77
CA PHE A 634 -7.29 -37.71 -14.48
C PHE A 634 -7.20 -38.92 -15.42
N ALA A 635 -8.33 -39.34 -16.04
CA ALA A 635 -8.30 -40.30 -17.13
C ALA A 635 -7.79 -39.72 -18.47
N GLY A 636 -7.52 -38.41 -18.53
CA GLY A 636 -6.95 -37.73 -19.69
C GLY A 636 -7.95 -37.31 -20.78
N ALA A 637 -9.23 -37.51 -20.58
CA ALA A 637 -10.24 -37.14 -21.57
C ALA A 637 -10.40 -35.64 -21.73
N LEU A 638 -10.46 -34.91 -20.60
CA LEU A 638 -10.61 -33.45 -20.59
C LEU A 638 -9.33 -32.68 -20.95
N PRO A 639 -8.13 -33.06 -20.43
CA PRO A 639 -6.88 -32.49 -20.93
C PRO A 639 -6.72 -32.65 -22.45
N LYS A 640 -7.02 -33.82 -22.98
CA LYS A 640 -6.96 -34.06 -24.43
C LYS A 640 -7.93 -33.14 -25.20
N LEU A 641 -9.17 -32.96 -24.72
CA LEU A 641 -10.12 -32.06 -25.34
C LEU A 641 -9.59 -30.62 -25.36
N LEU A 642 -8.99 -30.17 -24.25
CA LEU A 642 -8.39 -28.83 -24.14
C LEU A 642 -7.22 -28.65 -25.12
N ASP A 643 -6.37 -29.68 -25.24
CA ASP A 643 -5.24 -29.68 -26.17
C ASP A 643 -5.70 -29.70 -27.64
N ASP A 644 -6.73 -30.47 -27.96
CA ASP A 644 -7.29 -30.53 -29.31
C ASP A 644 -7.87 -29.16 -29.74
N VAL A 645 -8.58 -28.48 -28.84
CA VAL A 645 -9.09 -27.11 -29.10
C VAL A 645 -7.94 -26.11 -29.24
N ARG A 646 -6.94 -26.18 -28.40
CA ARG A 646 -5.73 -25.34 -28.50
C ARG A 646 -4.97 -25.60 -29.82
N ALA A 647 -4.79 -26.86 -30.17
CA ALA A 647 -4.12 -27.24 -31.42
C ALA A 647 -4.86 -26.72 -32.63
N HIS A 648 -6.21 -26.79 -32.61
CA HIS A 648 -7.04 -26.20 -33.64
C HIS A 648 -6.89 -24.70 -33.71
N GLY A 649 -6.91 -23.99 -32.55
CA GLY A 649 -6.68 -22.56 -32.47
C GLY A 649 -5.28 -22.08 -32.89
N LYS A 650 -4.28 -22.96 -32.78
CA LYS A 650 -2.90 -22.71 -33.28
C LYS A 650 -2.77 -22.82 -34.80
N GLN A 651 -3.72 -23.43 -35.50
CA GLN A 651 -3.60 -23.63 -36.94
C GLN A 651 -3.50 -22.31 -37.71
N GLY A 652 -2.45 -22.18 -38.51
CA GLY A 652 -2.15 -20.97 -39.27
C GLY A 652 -1.67 -19.76 -38.44
N LEU A 653 -1.33 -19.98 -37.19
CA LEU A 653 -0.66 -18.98 -36.32
C LEU A 653 0.84 -19.27 -36.25
N SER A 654 1.64 -18.22 -36.30
CA SER A 654 3.02 -18.21 -35.85
C SER A 654 3.07 -17.48 -34.49
N ILE A 655 3.51 -18.18 -33.46
CA ILE A 655 3.58 -17.64 -32.08
C ILE A 655 5.06 -17.55 -31.70
N TYR A 656 5.50 -16.36 -31.40
CA TYR A 656 6.85 -16.09 -30.94
C TYR A 656 6.79 -15.56 -29.50
N ARG A 657 7.57 -16.14 -28.57
CA ARG A 657 7.72 -15.67 -27.20
C ARG A 657 8.98 -14.84 -27.09
N PHE A 658 8.84 -13.59 -26.66
CA PHE A 658 9.99 -12.74 -26.33
C PHE A 658 10.61 -13.17 -25.01
N LYS A 659 11.90 -13.47 -24.99
CA LYS A 659 12.68 -13.76 -23.78
C LYS A 659 13.15 -12.48 -23.11
N GLY A 660 13.38 -11.43 -23.88
CA GLY A 660 13.80 -10.11 -23.40
C GLY A 660 13.52 -9.00 -24.41
N LEU A 661 13.60 -7.76 -23.96
CA LEU A 661 13.36 -6.55 -24.76
C LEU A 661 14.35 -6.40 -25.93
N GLY A 662 15.55 -6.99 -25.78
CA GLY A 662 16.56 -6.97 -26.83
C GLY A 662 16.23 -7.82 -28.07
N GLU A 663 15.20 -8.69 -27.98
CA GLU A 663 14.68 -9.49 -29.11
C GLU A 663 13.66 -8.72 -29.95
N MET A 664 13.14 -7.60 -29.44
CA MET A 664 12.22 -6.73 -30.17
C MET A 664 13.00 -5.79 -31.08
N ASP A 665 12.52 -5.62 -32.29
CA ASP A 665 13.02 -4.53 -33.13
C ASP A 665 12.52 -3.16 -32.65
N ALA A 666 13.06 -2.08 -33.23
CA ALA A 666 12.78 -0.73 -32.75
C ALA A 666 11.29 -0.33 -32.91
N ASP A 667 10.67 -0.76 -34.00
CA ASP A 667 9.26 -0.43 -34.30
C ASP A 667 8.33 -1.25 -33.42
N GLU A 668 8.66 -2.53 -33.17
CA GLU A 668 7.91 -3.40 -32.26
C GLU A 668 7.93 -2.88 -30.83
N LEU A 669 9.12 -2.51 -30.33
CA LEU A 669 9.29 -1.98 -28.98
C LEU A 669 8.56 -0.64 -28.81
N TYR A 670 8.64 0.22 -29.81
CA TYR A 670 7.88 1.47 -29.79
C TYR A 670 6.38 1.21 -29.75
N ASP A 671 5.85 0.47 -30.73
CA ASP A 671 4.42 0.29 -30.91
C ASP A 671 3.73 -0.41 -29.72
N THR A 672 4.43 -1.33 -29.04
CA THR A 672 3.87 -2.13 -27.96
C THR A 672 4.09 -1.51 -26.58
N THR A 673 5.26 -0.88 -26.36
CA THR A 673 5.73 -0.56 -25.00
C THR A 673 5.96 0.93 -24.79
N MET A 674 6.28 1.69 -25.84
CA MET A 674 6.62 3.10 -25.70
C MET A 674 5.59 4.07 -26.29
N ASN A 675 4.76 3.63 -27.24
CA ASN A 675 3.74 4.46 -27.89
C ASN A 675 2.64 4.86 -26.90
N PRO A 676 2.44 6.16 -26.59
CA PRO A 676 1.45 6.61 -25.60
C PRO A 676 0.01 6.15 -25.86
N ALA A 677 -0.34 5.87 -27.12
CA ALA A 677 -1.68 5.46 -27.51
C ALA A 677 -1.95 3.95 -27.32
N LYS A 678 -0.90 3.12 -27.21
CA LYS A 678 -1.04 1.64 -27.21
C LYS A 678 -0.44 0.96 -26.00
N ARG A 679 0.55 1.59 -25.35
CA ARG A 679 1.33 0.99 -24.26
C ARG A 679 0.53 0.78 -23.00
N HIS A 680 0.92 -0.24 -22.26
CA HIS A 680 0.45 -0.50 -20.88
C HIS A 680 1.55 -0.16 -19.89
N MET A 681 1.22 0.59 -18.84
CA MET A 681 2.14 0.93 -17.76
C MET A 681 1.43 0.85 -16.41
N LEU A 682 2.13 0.33 -15.41
CA LEU A 682 1.68 0.37 -14.02
C LEU A 682 2.31 1.59 -13.33
N ARG A 683 1.49 2.44 -12.74
CA ARG A 683 1.96 3.53 -11.89
C ARG A 683 2.34 2.97 -10.53
N VAL A 684 3.55 3.27 -10.08
CA VAL A 684 4.02 2.89 -8.74
C VAL A 684 3.37 3.78 -7.70
N GLN A 685 2.78 3.17 -6.68
CA GLN A 685 2.15 3.87 -5.56
C GLN A 685 2.56 3.19 -4.26
N SER A 686 2.66 3.96 -3.19
CA SER A 686 2.82 3.46 -1.83
C SER A 686 1.58 3.85 -1.04
N SER A 687 0.76 2.87 -0.70
CA SER A 687 -0.45 3.08 0.11
C SER A 687 -0.14 3.01 1.61
N ASP A 688 0.89 2.27 1.99
CA ASP A 688 1.33 2.02 3.36
C ASP A 688 2.86 2.06 3.42
N ALA A 689 3.39 3.15 4.00
CA ALA A 689 4.83 3.36 4.11
C ALA A 689 5.49 2.35 5.07
N ALA A 690 4.80 1.93 6.14
CA ALA A 690 5.34 0.97 7.11
C ALA A 690 5.42 -0.43 6.52
N ALA A 691 4.38 -0.87 5.80
CA ALA A 691 4.40 -2.15 5.09
C ALA A 691 5.47 -2.17 3.99
N ALA A 692 5.60 -1.09 3.22
CA ALA A 692 6.65 -0.95 2.21
C ALA A 692 8.04 -0.99 2.83
N ASP A 693 8.29 -0.26 3.94
CA ASP A 693 9.57 -0.29 4.66
C ASP A 693 9.95 -1.71 5.10
N ARG A 694 9.01 -2.43 5.71
CA ARG A 694 9.24 -3.82 6.14
C ARG A 694 9.54 -4.74 4.96
N MET A 695 8.82 -4.60 3.85
CA MET A 695 9.03 -5.42 2.66
C MET A 695 10.41 -5.15 2.03
N PHE A 696 10.82 -3.89 1.89
CA PHE A 696 12.15 -3.56 1.39
C PHE A 696 13.24 -4.03 2.35
N SER A 697 13.09 -3.87 3.67
CA SER A 697 14.04 -4.37 4.66
C SER A 697 14.13 -5.90 4.63
N LEU A 698 13.01 -6.58 4.49
CA LEU A 698 12.93 -8.05 4.38
C LEU A 698 13.63 -8.57 3.12
N LEU A 699 13.27 -8.04 1.95
CA LEU A 699 13.75 -8.55 0.67
C LEU A 699 15.18 -8.11 0.36
N MET A 700 15.53 -6.87 0.72
CA MET A 700 16.78 -6.21 0.30
C MET A 700 17.76 -5.97 1.44
N GLY A 701 17.35 -6.19 2.70
CA GLY A 701 18.18 -6.02 3.90
C GLY A 701 19.27 -7.07 4.08
N ASP A 702 20.09 -6.93 5.12
CA ASP A 702 21.24 -7.83 5.38
C ASP A 702 20.83 -9.17 6.00
N GLU A 703 19.76 -9.18 6.80
CA GLU A 703 19.27 -10.39 7.47
C GLU A 703 18.76 -11.43 6.47
N VAL A 704 19.33 -12.64 6.53
CA VAL A 704 19.02 -13.72 5.58
C VAL A 704 17.84 -14.56 6.06
N GLU A 705 17.77 -14.85 7.35
CA GLU A 705 16.77 -15.77 7.92
C GLU A 705 15.32 -15.29 7.74
N PRO A 706 14.97 -14.01 7.99
CA PRO A 706 13.62 -13.51 7.72
C PRO A 706 13.22 -13.63 6.24
N ARG A 707 14.17 -13.39 5.32
CA ARG A 707 13.93 -13.53 3.88
C ARG A 707 13.70 -14.98 3.49
N ARG A 708 14.50 -15.91 4.03
CA ARG A 708 14.33 -17.35 3.81
C ARG A 708 12.95 -17.81 4.27
N LYS A 709 12.56 -17.43 5.48
CA LYS A 709 11.24 -17.75 6.05
C LYS A 709 10.11 -17.21 5.18
N PHE A 710 10.22 -15.95 4.72
CA PHE A 710 9.26 -15.34 3.80
C PHE A 710 9.13 -16.14 2.49
N ILE A 711 10.24 -16.58 1.91
CA ILE A 711 10.24 -17.40 0.69
C ILE A 711 9.54 -18.74 0.96
N GLU A 712 9.83 -19.40 2.08
CA GLU A 712 9.22 -20.68 2.47
C GLU A 712 7.70 -20.52 2.71
N GLU A 713 7.28 -19.48 3.42
CA GLU A 713 5.87 -19.21 3.70
C GLU A 713 5.07 -18.82 2.44
N ASN A 714 5.71 -18.15 1.49
CA ASN A 714 5.06 -17.68 0.25
C ASN A 714 5.36 -18.56 -0.96
N ALA A 715 6.05 -19.69 -0.78
CA ALA A 715 6.38 -20.61 -1.88
C ALA A 715 5.14 -21.08 -2.65
N LEU A 716 4.00 -21.18 -1.95
CA LEU A 716 2.73 -21.56 -2.54
C LEU A 716 2.08 -20.45 -3.41
N ASN A 717 2.51 -19.20 -3.27
CA ASN A 717 1.94 -18.04 -3.98
C ASN A 717 2.74 -17.66 -5.23
N VAL A 718 3.88 -18.31 -5.48
CA VAL A 718 4.74 -18.03 -6.64
C VAL A 718 4.04 -18.49 -7.92
N ARG A 719 3.89 -17.58 -8.89
CA ARG A 719 3.20 -17.86 -10.17
C ARG A 719 4.15 -18.11 -11.34
N ASN A 720 5.37 -17.60 -11.27
CA ASN A 720 6.36 -17.68 -12.34
C ASN A 720 7.69 -18.22 -11.78
N LEU A 721 7.82 -19.52 -11.73
CA LEU A 721 9.11 -20.16 -11.45
C LEU A 721 9.79 -20.41 -12.79
N ASP A 722 10.98 -19.82 -12.97
CA ASP A 722 11.84 -20.06 -14.12
C ASP A 722 12.75 -21.24 -13.76
N PHE A 723 12.43 -22.43 -14.26
CA PHE A 723 13.26 -23.63 -14.15
C PHE A 723 14.01 -23.87 -15.45
#